data_05b28eab0823acc792a4f9684b632a66
#
_entry.id   05b28eab0823acc792a4f9684b632a66
#
_cell.length_a   1.000
_cell.length_b   1.000
_cell.length_c   1.000
_cell.angle_alpha   90.00
_cell.angle_beta   90.00
_cell.angle_gamma   90.00
#
_symmetry.space_group_name_H-M   'P 1'
#
loop_
_entity.id
_entity.type
_entity.pdbx_description
1 polymer ?
#
loop_
_entity_poly.entity_id
_entity_poly.type
_entity_poly.pdbx_seq_one_letter_code
_entity_poly.pdbx_strand_id
1 'polypeptide(L)'
;MQPTVVLSVINDLHSDQRVHRTATLWSERGYRVVVVGRTYPNPAPLQRPYETHRMVCRFNHGPLFYLEFQVRLWFALKRLRPDVYLANDLDTLGPNAWWAMRRAKPLAYDSHEYFLGAPELESRPLVQRLWRGVERYGIPRTDFRVTVNPSIADQYAREYGSTWDVVRNVPLAAELPWGPDGEWPDAAVRMLAVRAELGLPADKTLWILQGAGINVDRGAEELVDAAALCPEVELVVVGSGDAIPQLQQRVTVRGITNVRFVGRVPREELLRFTAAADLGFSLDKPKSQNYRWSLPNKLFDYVQAGIPVVASDLVEVARVVRETGAGTVLTELTPSAIAAAARDLMQSATYAAASQAARQAAHRYHWGHEAQVWHRLIDRLEGRATHHIWSMDRLEPPRYGGTLEVLGHVRSAVGQQVVLHAFTRRPLAQPSAFAEVQVNVISRRRLPFNLLPWIVQSRQTRIAQHQAAVQRGAVTYHGLHCSGLASDGVLRLHNPESAYYASLARHARGLKRAYYRAEAWALSRWERHLAATWQGSVEAITPADAEAWNALRPRSAARWVPPHHPFAERIPLHPATEPLVLAVGKFSVEENAAALNGLLAAQPPLEGLCFAGHNAPEGTPHYLDRPSDEALDALYAKAQVVVVHAEHALGIKFKLIQALLQGRHIVAHEFAVQGLDLGERVITYRTWDEAYAAIRSAQQRPWTAEHAERAREVAARFRSVPPKA
;
A
#
# COMPACT_ATOMS: atom_id res chain seq x y z
N MET A 1 -15.74 24.68 -15.45
CA MET A 1 -14.99 24.06 -16.57
C MET A 1 -14.77 22.58 -16.21
N GLN A 2 -14.90 21.70 -17.17
CA GLN A 2 -14.66 20.27 -16.99
C GLN A 2 -13.17 20.05 -16.64
N PRO A 3 -12.83 19.31 -15.55
CA PRO A 3 -11.45 19.10 -15.19
C PRO A 3 -10.74 18.25 -16.25
N THR A 4 -9.48 18.57 -16.53
CA THR A 4 -8.68 17.90 -17.57
C THR A 4 -7.69 16.93 -16.97
N VAL A 5 -7.70 15.67 -17.41
CA VAL A 5 -6.66 14.69 -17.12
C VAL A 5 -5.82 14.42 -18.38
N VAL A 6 -4.49 14.41 -18.21
CA VAL A 6 -3.57 14.03 -19.30
C VAL A 6 -2.88 12.71 -18.95
N LEU A 7 -3.11 11.71 -19.79
CA LEU A 7 -2.42 10.43 -19.73
C LEU A 7 -1.21 10.47 -20.69
N SER A 8 -0.03 10.19 -20.21
CA SER A 8 1.19 10.15 -20.99
C SER A 8 1.69 8.71 -21.14
N VAL A 9 2.03 8.30 -22.36
CA VAL A 9 2.57 6.97 -22.66
C VAL A 9 3.59 7.05 -23.79
N ILE A 10 4.63 6.24 -23.76
CA ILE A 10 5.65 6.23 -24.81
C ILE A 10 5.22 5.41 -26.04
N ASN A 11 4.25 4.51 -25.87
CA ASN A 11 3.75 3.62 -26.91
C ASN A 11 2.93 4.32 -27.97
N ASP A 12 2.68 3.62 -29.09
CA ASP A 12 1.67 4.02 -30.06
C ASP A 12 0.27 3.81 -29.47
N LEU A 13 -0.53 4.87 -29.51
CA LEU A 13 -1.89 4.90 -28.95
C LEU A 13 -2.87 3.94 -29.64
N HIS A 14 -2.53 3.43 -30.81
CA HIS A 14 -3.37 2.49 -31.55
C HIS A 14 -3.45 1.12 -30.86
N SER A 15 -2.35 0.65 -30.30
CA SER A 15 -2.23 -0.72 -29.77
C SER A 15 -2.31 -0.82 -28.24
N ASP A 16 -2.22 0.28 -27.51
CA ASP A 16 -2.19 0.27 -26.05
C ASP A 16 -3.61 0.18 -25.45
N GLN A 17 -4.05 -1.04 -25.20
CA GLN A 17 -5.39 -1.32 -24.65
C GLN A 17 -5.53 -0.92 -23.18
N ARG A 18 -4.46 -0.99 -22.37
CA ARG A 18 -4.51 -0.59 -20.97
C ARG A 18 -4.77 0.91 -20.83
N VAL A 19 -3.98 1.71 -21.55
CA VAL A 19 -4.16 3.17 -21.57
C VAL A 19 -5.52 3.54 -22.15
N HIS A 20 -5.99 2.81 -23.18
CA HIS A 20 -7.32 3.04 -23.74
C HIS A 20 -8.43 2.84 -22.72
N ARG A 21 -8.43 1.72 -22.00
CA ARG A 21 -9.45 1.42 -20.98
C ARG A 21 -9.41 2.43 -19.82
N THR A 22 -8.22 2.78 -19.34
CA THR A 22 -8.06 3.79 -18.30
C THR A 22 -8.56 5.16 -18.77
N ALA A 23 -8.21 5.60 -19.99
CA ALA A 23 -8.66 6.86 -20.55
C ALA A 23 -10.19 6.91 -20.74
N THR A 24 -10.80 5.82 -21.20
CA THR A 24 -12.26 5.70 -21.35
C THR A 24 -12.95 5.86 -19.99
N LEU A 25 -12.47 5.16 -18.96
CA LEU A 25 -13.00 5.27 -17.59
C LEU A 25 -12.96 6.72 -17.07
N TRP A 26 -11.85 7.43 -17.26
CA TRP A 26 -11.76 8.84 -16.86
C TRP A 26 -12.73 9.72 -17.64
N SER A 27 -12.95 9.43 -18.93
CA SER A 27 -13.95 10.14 -19.75
C SER A 27 -15.38 9.90 -19.26
N GLU A 28 -15.71 8.64 -18.91
CA GLU A 28 -17.01 8.26 -18.33
C GLU A 28 -17.26 8.92 -16.96
N ARG A 29 -16.19 9.20 -16.21
CA ARG A 29 -16.26 9.95 -14.94
C ARG A 29 -16.39 11.46 -15.14
N GLY A 30 -16.54 11.93 -16.38
CA GLY A 30 -16.80 13.34 -16.70
C GLY A 30 -15.55 14.21 -16.81
N TYR A 31 -14.36 13.63 -16.92
CA TYR A 31 -13.13 14.39 -17.20
C TYR A 31 -12.96 14.64 -18.70
N ARG A 32 -12.42 15.80 -19.06
CA ARG A 32 -11.81 15.99 -20.36
C ARG A 32 -10.49 15.21 -20.40
N VAL A 33 -10.43 14.19 -21.22
CA VAL A 33 -9.26 13.30 -21.30
C VAL A 33 -8.43 13.64 -22.54
N VAL A 34 -7.12 13.80 -22.35
CA VAL A 34 -6.15 13.93 -23.43
C VAL A 34 -5.06 12.87 -23.26
N VAL A 35 -4.95 11.95 -24.22
CA VAL A 35 -3.87 10.97 -24.21
C VAL A 35 -2.72 11.44 -25.09
N VAL A 36 -1.55 11.60 -24.47
CA VAL A 36 -0.31 12.01 -25.16
C VAL A 36 0.56 10.78 -25.35
N GLY A 37 0.84 10.46 -26.61
CA GLY A 37 1.68 9.33 -26.94
C GLY A 37 2.46 9.51 -28.23
N ARG A 38 3.31 8.53 -28.53
CA ARG A 38 4.08 8.51 -29.76
C ARG A 38 3.24 8.04 -30.94
N THR A 39 3.63 8.42 -32.14
CA THR A 39 3.13 7.84 -33.40
C THR A 39 4.25 7.67 -34.40
N TYR A 40 4.05 6.77 -35.35
CA TYR A 40 4.95 6.56 -36.47
C TYR A 40 4.53 7.43 -37.69
N PRO A 41 5.41 7.63 -38.68
CA PRO A 41 5.01 8.24 -39.97
C PRO A 41 3.86 7.47 -40.62
N ASN A 42 2.93 8.18 -41.18
CA ASN A 42 1.71 7.62 -41.80
C ASN A 42 0.84 6.81 -40.82
N PRO A 43 0.40 7.40 -39.71
CA PRO A 43 -0.34 6.70 -38.68
C PRO A 43 -1.74 6.33 -39.20
N ALA A 44 -2.20 5.13 -38.89
CA ALA A 44 -3.58 4.73 -39.11
C ALA A 44 -4.55 5.68 -38.40
N PRO A 45 -5.75 5.94 -38.95
CA PRO A 45 -6.81 6.70 -38.28
C PRO A 45 -7.09 6.07 -36.90
N LEU A 46 -7.25 6.91 -35.89
CA LEU A 46 -7.54 6.48 -34.53
C LEU A 46 -8.81 7.17 -34.04
N GLN A 47 -9.90 6.42 -33.90
CA GLN A 47 -11.12 6.87 -33.27
C GLN A 47 -11.16 6.48 -31.82
N ARG A 48 -11.29 7.45 -30.93
CA ARG A 48 -11.36 7.25 -29.46
C ARG A 48 -12.40 8.19 -28.86
N PRO A 49 -13.05 7.85 -27.75
CA PRO A 49 -14.02 8.71 -27.08
C PRO A 49 -13.35 9.89 -26.32
N TYR A 50 -12.05 10.11 -26.50
CA TYR A 50 -11.25 11.14 -25.86
C TYR A 50 -10.25 11.76 -26.85
N GLU A 51 -9.67 12.89 -26.48
CA GLU A 51 -8.66 13.57 -27.29
C GLU A 51 -7.33 12.83 -27.30
N THR A 52 -6.67 12.81 -28.46
CA THR A 52 -5.32 12.23 -28.60
C THR A 52 -4.33 13.26 -29.11
N HIS A 53 -3.17 13.33 -28.49
CA HIS A 53 -2.04 14.14 -28.91
C HIS A 53 -0.89 13.23 -29.33
N ARG A 54 -0.79 12.96 -30.64
CA ARG A 54 0.18 12.00 -31.20
C ARG A 54 1.46 12.75 -31.61
N MET A 55 2.59 12.39 -30.95
CA MET A 55 3.90 13.01 -31.18
C MET A 55 4.72 12.18 -32.17
N VAL A 56 5.11 12.79 -33.28
CA VAL A 56 6.06 12.19 -34.23
C VAL A 56 7.49 12.50 -33.76
N CYS A 57 8.28 11.45 -33.41
CA CYS A 57 9.68 11.57 -33.04
C CYS A 57 10.57 11.35 -34.27
N ARG A 58 11.71 12.08 -34.35
CA ARG A 58 12.71 11.90 -35.40
C ARG A 58 13.47 10.59 -35.24
N PHE A 59 13.77 10.26 -33.97
CA PHE A 59 14.45 9.02 -33.60
C PHE A 59 13.40 7.99 -33.17
N ASN A 60 13.63 6.71 -33.53
CA ASN A 60 12.68 5.64 -33.25
C ASN A 60 13.17 4.66 -32.15
N HIS A 61 14.46 4.72 -31.79
CA HIS A 61 15.11 3.86 -30.81
C HIS A 61 16.36 4.52 -30.21
N GLY A 62 16.86 3.98 -29.12
CA GLY A 62 18.10 4.37 -28.47
C GLY A 62 17.98 5.64 -27.61
N PRO A 63 19.09 6.13 -27.04
CA PRO A 63 19.08 7.25 -26.07
C PRO A 63 18.52 8.55 -26.63
N LEU A 64 18.78 8.86 -27.91
CA LEU A 64 18.27 10.08 -28.55
C LEU A 64 16.76 10.06 -28.68
N PHE A 65 16.14 8.91 -28.90
CA PHE A 65 14.71 8.77 -28.89
C PHE A 65 14.11 9.13 -27.53
N TYR A 66 14.65 8.56 -26.46
CA TYR A 66 14.17 8.84 -25.10
C TYR A 66 14.33 10.33 -24.76
N LEU A 67 15.45 10.93 -25.11
CA LEU A 67 15.69 12.35 -24.87
C LEU A 67 14.69 13.22 -25.64
N GLU A 68 14.50 12.95 -26.95
CA GLU A 68 13.53 13.67 -27.78
C GLU A 68 12.12 13.54 -27.24
N PHE A 69 11.70 12.30 -26.87
CA PHE A 69 10.39 12.05 -26.32
C PHE A 69 10.15 12.81 -25.01
N GLN A 70 11.11 12.79 -24.08
CA GLN A 70 11.05 13.53 -22.81
C GLN A 70 10.85 15.03 -23.04
N VAL A 71 11.62 15.63 -23.97
CA VAL A 71 11.54 17.05 -24.29
C VAL A 71 10.17 17.38 -24.91
N ARG A 72 9.70 16.58 -25.87
CA ARG A 72 8.39 16.79 -26.51
C ARG A 72 7.24 16.65 -25.52
N LEU A 73 7.29 15.63 -24.66
CA LEU A 73 6.30 15.40 -23.61
C LEU A 73 6.30 16.60 -22.61
N TRP A 74 7.49 17.08 -22.22
CA TRP A 74 7.59 18.24 -21.33
C TRP A 74 6.90 19.48 -21.89
N PHE A 75 7.09 19.77 -23.20
CA PHE A 75 6.39 20.88 -23.88
C PHE A 75 4.90 20.65 -24.06
N ALA A 76 4.47 19.42 -24.36
CA ALA A 76 3.07 19.05 -24.44
C ALA A 76 2.33 19.29 -23.12
N LEU A 77 2.90 18.81 -22.00
CA LEU A 77 2.37 19.01 -20.66
C LEU A 77 2.36 20.50 -20.23
N LYS A 78 3.37 21.28 -20.68
CA LYS A 78 3.40 22.72 -20.46
C LYS A 78 2.20 23.40 -21.12
N ARG A 79 1.87 23.01 -22.35
CA ARG A 79 0.77 23.60 -23.15
C ARG A 79 -0.61 23.16 -22.67
N LEU A 80 -0.77 21.86 -22.38
CA LEU A 80 -2.07 21.27 -22.03
C LEU A 80 -2.57 21.68 -20.65
N ARG A 81 -1.67 21.95 -19.69
CA ARG A 81 -2.00 22.40 -18.32
C ARG A 81 -3.07 21.55 -17.64
N PRO A 82 -2.90 20.22 -17.51
CA PRO A 82 -3.92 19.38 -16.91
C PRO A 82 -4.19 19.71 -15.43
N ASP A 83 -5.39 19.35 -14.98
CA ASP A 83 -5.75 19.33 -13.56
C ASP A 83 -5.28 18.06 -12.86
N VAL A 84 -5.12 16.96 -13.62
CA VAL A 84 -4.57 15.69 -13.16
C VAL A 84 -3.54 15.18 -14.17
N TYR A 85 -2.35 14.80 -13.67
CA TYR A 85 -1.30 14.14 -14.46
C TYR A 85 -1.38 12.64 -14.24
N LEU A 86 -1.31 11.85 -15.32
CA LEU A 86 -1.22 10.40 -15.25
C LEU A 86 -0.05 9.92 -16.11
N ALA A 87 1.01 9.45 -15.46
CA ALA A 87 2.18 8.88 -16.12
C ALA A 87 2.01 7.37 -16.24
N ASN A 88 2.07 6.85 -17.47
CA ASN A 88 2.14 5.42 -17.73
C ASN A 88 3.61 5.07 -18.00
N ASP A 89 4.13 4.16 -17.20
CA ASP A 89 5.51 3.72 -17.14
C ASP A 89 6.57 4.79 -16.77
N LEU A 90 7.77 4.31 -16.44
CA LEU A 90 8.86 5.14 -15.91
C LEU A 90 9.33 6.20 -16.90
N ASP A 91 9.24 5.89 -18.18
CA ASP A 91 9.67 6.76 -19.26
C ASP A 91 8.80 8.01 -19.45
N THR A 92 7.64 8.10 -18.82
CA THR A 92 6.82 9.32 -18.81
C THR A 92 6.82 10.03 -17.46
N LEU A 93 7.32 9.39 -16.40
CA LEU A 93 7.19 9.85 -15.02
C LEU A 93 7.93 11.17 -14.76
N GLY A 94 9.14 11.36 -15.32
CA GLY A 94 9.96 12.53 -15.07
C GLY A 94 9.28 13.87 -15.39
N PRO A 95 8.86 14.12 -16.63
CA PRO A 95 8.16 15.36 -17.03
C PRO A 95 6.84 15.57 -16.29
N ASN A 96 6.07 14.49 -16.08
CA ASN A 96 4.81 14.55 -15.32
C ASN A 96 5.06 14.99 -13.88
N ALA A 97 6.01 14.37 -13.18
CA ALA A 97 6.35 14.73 -11.80
C ALA A 97 6.85 16.18 -11.69
N TRP A 98 7.65 16.65 -12.66
CA TRP A 98 8.14 18.02 -12.66
C TRP A 98 7.02 19.04 -12.77
N TRP A 99 6.08 18.86 -13.73
CA TRP A 99 4.98 19.79 -13.94
C TRP A 99 3.90 19.69 -12.85
N ALA A 100 3.56 18.49 -12.39
CA ALA A 100 2.63 18.27 -11.29
C ALA A 100 3.07 19.03 -10.03
N MET A 101 4.33 18.85 -9.63
CA MET A 101 4.93 19.56 -8.49
C MET A 101 4.92 21.09 -8.68
N ARG A 102 5.29 21.58 -9.89
CA ARG A 102 5.35 23.02 -10.15
C ARG A 102 4.00 23.70 -10.12
N ARG A 103 2.95 22.97 -10.44
CA ARG A 103 1.57 23.51 -10.53
C ARG A 103 0.68 23.12 -9.37
N ALA A 104 1.22 22.40 -8.40
CA ALA A 104 0.46 21.83 -7.29
C ALA A 104 -0.79 21.07 -7.79
N LYS A 105 -0.60 20.15 -8.73
CA LYS A 105 -1.65 19.29 -9.30
C LYS A 105 -1.36 17.83 -9.01
N PRO A 106 -2.40 16.99 -8.84
CA PRO A 106 -2.26 15.56 -8.58
C PRO A 106 -1.49 14.83 -9.68
N LEU A 107 -0.70 13.84 -9.29
CA LEU A 107 0.02 12.92 -10.16
C LEU A 107 -0.32 11.47 -9.82
N ALA A 108 -0.91 10.77 -10.77
CA ALA A 108 -1.04 9.31 -10.76
C ALA A 108 0.11 8.67 -11.56
N TYR A 109 0.60 7.53 -11.09
CA TYR A 109 1.60 6.73 -11.79
C TYR A 109 1.09 5.30 -11.95
N ASP A 110 1.02 4.83 -13.19
CA ASP A 110 0.66 3.47 -13.57
C ASP A 110 1.87 2.75 -14.16
N SER A 111 2.46 1.86 -13.40
CA SER A 111 3.63 1.06 -13.80
C SER A 111 3.15 -0.26 -14.40
N HIS A 112 3.40 -0.46 -15.71
CA HIS A 112 2.95 -1.63 -16.44
C HIS A 112 3.89 -2.84 -16.27
N GLU A 113 5.11 -2.59 -15.75
CA GLU A 113 6.12 -3.62 -15.50
C GLU A 113 7.11 -3.16 -14.41
N TYR A 114 7.94 -4.07 -13.91
CA TYR A 114 9.09 -3.67 -13.10
C TYR A 114 10.21 -3.18 -14.02
N PHE A 115 10.16 -1.91 -14.38
CA PHE A 115 10.98 -1.30 -15.43
C PHE A 115 12.49 -1.52 -15.20
N LEU A 116 12.99 -1.38 -13.97
CA LEU A 116 14.42 -1.58 -13.68
C LEU A 116 14.88 -3.04 -13.76
N GLY A 117 13.96 -3.99 -13.77
CA GLY A 117 14.23 -5.42 -13.97
C GLY A 117 14.01 -5.90 -15.39
N ALA A 118 13.87 -4.99 -16.36
CA ALA A 118 13.77 -5.34 -17.76
C ALA A 118 15.10 -5.92 -18.29
N PRO A 119 15.09 -6.97 -19.15
CA PRO A 119 16.29 -7.64 -19.64
C PRO A 119 17.29 -6.68 -20.30
N GLU A 120 16.79 -5.68 -21.01
CA GLU A 120 17.57 -4.68 -21.72
C GLU A 120 18.37 -3.78 -20.79
N LEU A 121 17.93 -3.63 -19.53
CA LEU A 121 18.60 -2.82 -18.51
C LEU A 121 19.57 -3.62 -17.65
N GLU A 122 19.35 -4.93 -17.47
CA GLU A 122 20.24 -5.78 -16.67
C GLU A 122 21.67 -5.81 -17.24
N SER A 123 21.79 -5.77 -18.58
CA SER A 123 23.08 -5.72 -19.28
C SER A 123 23.69 -4.31 -19.37
N ARG A 124 23.00 -3.24 -18.89
CA ARG A 124 23.40 -1.84 -19.05
C ARG A 124 23.35 -1.06 -17.73
N PRO A 125 24.27 -1.31 -16.79
CA PRO A 125 24.18 -0.78 -15.42
C PRO A 125 24.19 0.76 -15.33
N LEU A 126 24.84 1.47 -16.26
CA LEU A 126 24.82 2.94 -16.29
C LEU A 126 23.44 3.48 -16.69
N VAL A 127 22.79 2.85 -17.69
CA VAL A 127 21.43 3.21 -18.12
C VAL A 127 20.43 2.90 -17.01
N GLN A 128 20.55 1.72 -16.37
CA GLN A 128 19.73 1.34 -15.23
C GLN A 128 19.88 2.35 -14.07
N ARG A 129 21.10 2.83 -13.79
CA ARG A 129 21.34 3.84 -12.75
C ARG A 129 20.67 5.18 -13.06
N LEU A 130 20.66 5.58 -14.33
CA LEU A 130 19.98 6.79 -14.80
C LEU A 130 18.45 6.67 -14.57
N TRP A 131 17.85 5.55 -15.00
CA TRP A 131 16.42 5.30 -14.81
C TRP A 131 16.06 5.17 -13.33
N ARG A 132 16.91 4.56 -12.51
CA ARG A 132 16.74 4.55 -11.05
C ARG A 132 16.75 5.98 -10.46
N GLY A 133 17.49 6.89 -11.07
CA GLY A 133 17.44 8.32 -10.72
C GLY A 133 16.09 8.95 -11.00
N VAL A 134 15.49 8.65 -12.17
CA VAL A 134 14.13 9.10 -12.54
C VAL A 134 13.09 8.52 -11.60
N GLU A 135 13.18 7.23 -11.31
CA GLU A 135 12.28 6.52 -10.40
C GLU A 135 12.32 7.10 -8.98
N ARG A 136 13.52 7.30 -8.42
CA ARG A 136 13.73 7.93 -7.10
C ARG A 136 13.27 9.40 -7.06
N TYR A 137 13.32 10.08 -8.18
CA TYR A 137 12.77 11.42 -8.29
C TYR A 137 11.27 11.42 -8.39
N GLY A 138 10.68 10.57 -9.23
CA GLY A 138 9.27 10.59 -9.59
C GLY A 138 8.36 9.94 -8.56
N ILE A 139 8.62 8.69 -8.14
CA ILE A 139 7.72 7.90 -7.28
C ILE A 139 7.34 8.62 -5.97
N PRO A 140 8.28 9.23 -5.20
CA PRO A 140 7.89 9.95 -3.99
C PRO A 140 7.01 11.19 -4.22
N ARG A 141 6.84 11.61 -5.48
CA ARG A 141 6.04 12.77 -5.89
C ARG A 141 4.66 12.40 -6.43
N THR A 142 4.37 11.11 -6.50
CA THR A 142 3.07 10.61 -6.93
C THR A 142 2.09 10.58 -5.77
N ASP A 143 0.85 10.97 -6.05
CA ASP A 143 -0.25 10.92 -5.09
C ASP A 143 -0.97 9.56 -5.15
N PHE A 144 -0.98 8.94 -6.34
CA PHE A 144 -1.59 7.63 -6.59
C PHE A 144 -0.61 6.74 -7.35
N ARG A 145 -0.56 5.48 -6.96
CA ARG A 145 0.38 4.49 -7.51
C ARG A 145 -0.34 3.20 -7.81
N VAL A 146 -0.22 2.77 -9.05
CA VAL A 146 -0.85 1.55 -9.56
C VAL A 146 0.20 0.72 -10.27
N THR A 147 0.11 -0.60 -10.16
CA THR A 147 0.92 -1.53 -10.97
C THR A 147 0.13 -2.79 -11.32
N VAL A 148 0.71 -3.67 -12.11
CA VAL A 148 -0.01 -4.78 -12.76
C VAL A 148 -0.17 -6.03 -11.90
N ASN A 149 0.61 -6.19 -10.83
CA ASN A 149 0.54 -7.39 -9.99
C ASN A 149 1.12 -7.17 -8.57
N PRO A 150 0.80 -8.05 -7.60
CA PRO A 150 1.28 -7.95 -6.23
C PRO A 150 2.79 -8.00 -6.07
N SER A 151 3.53 -8.83 -6.81
CA SER A 151 4.99 -8.93 -6.67
C SER A 151 5.71 -7.61 -6.97
N ILE A 152 5.27 -6.89 -8.00
CA ILE A 152 5.80 -5.55 -8.34
C ILE A 152 5.35 -4.53 -7.29
N ALA A 153 4.09 -4.57 -6.84
CA ALA A 153 3.59 -3.70 -5.78
C ALA A 153 4.41 -3.84 -4.50
N ASP A 154 4.68 -5.08 -4.08
CA ASP A 154 5.50 -5.40 -2.89
C ASP A 154 6.95 -4.93 -3.06
N GLN A 155 7.52 -5.07 -4.25
CA GLN A 155 8.88 -4.60 -4.53
C GLN A 155 8.97 -3.08 -4.40
N TYR A 156 8.06 -2.35 -5.02
CA TYR A 156 8.00 -0.89 -4.89
C TYR A 156 7.69 -0.44 -3.46
N ALA A 157 6.82 -1.15 -2.74
CA ALA A 157 6.56 -0.89 -1.33
C ALA A 157 7.81 -1.06 -0.46
N ARG A 158 8.61 -2.10 -0.71
CA ARG A 158 9.91 -2.31 -0.03
C ARG A 158 10.92 -1.20 -0.34
N GLU A 159 10.99 -0.75 -1.60
CA GLU A 159 11.97 0.25 -2.03
C GLU A 159 11.60 1.67 -1.61
N TYR A 160 10.32 2.03 -1.70
CA TYR A 160 9.82 3.40 -1.50
C TYR A 160 8.97 3.58 -0.26
N GLY A 161 8.59 2.49 0.42
CA GLY A 161 7.80 2.52 1.66
C GLY A 161 6.34 2.96 1.49
N SER A 162 5.87 3.12 0.25
CA SER A 162 4.50 3.55 -0.07
C SER A 162 3.68 2.38 -0.58
N THR A 163 2.39 2.38 -0.28
CA THR A 163 1.46 1.38 -0.80
C THR A 163 1.18 1.56 -2.29
N TRP A 164 0.92 0.47 -2.96
CA TRP A 164 0.60 0.40 -4.38
C TRP A 164 -0.69 -0.38 -4.58
N ASP A 165 -1.60 0.18 -5.35
CA ASP A 165 -2.79 -0.54 -5.80
C ASP A 165 -2.43 -1.43 -7.00
N VAL A 166 -3.15 -2.56 -7.14
CA VAL A 166 -2.96 -3.49 -8.25
C VAL A 166 -4.13 -3.38 -9.22
N VAL A 167 -3.82 -3.12 -10.48
CA VAL A 167 -4.75 -3.16 -11.62
C VAL A 167 -4.15 -4.05 -12.69
N ARG A 168 -4.69 -5.23 -12.86
CA ARG A 168 -4.21 -6.20 -13.85
C ARG A 168 -4.63 -5.81 -15.25
N ASN A 169 -3.89 -6.26 -16.24
CA ASN A 169 -4.26 -6.07 -17.63
C ASN A 169 -5.18 -7.20 -18.11
N VAL A 170 -6.46 -7.08 -17.76
CA VAL A 170 -7.50 -8.09 -18.02
C VAL A 170 -8.49 -7.61 -19.10
N PRO A 171 -9.22 -8.51 -19.78
CA PRO A 171 -10.18 -8.17 -20.83
C PRO A 171 -11.38 -7.34 -20.33
N LEU A 172 -12.06 -6.66 -21.25
CA LEU A 172 -13.38 -6.03 -21.00
C LEU A 172 -14.46 -7.10 -20.82
N ALA A 173 -15.44 -6.85 -19.96
CA ALA A 173 -16.57 -7.76 -19.81
C ALA A 173 -17.36 -7.96 -21.11
N ALA A 174 -17.48 -6.92 -21.94
CA ALA A 174 -18.11 -7.01 -23.25
C ALA A 174 -17.37 -7.86 -24.29
N GLU A 175 -16.06 -8.12 -24.07
CA GLU A 175 -15.26 -9.03 -24.92
C GLU A 175 -15.45 -10.49 -24.53
N LEU A 176 -16.24 -10.78 -23.48
CA LEU A 176 -16.43 -12.13 -22.97
C LEU A 176 -17.39 -12.92 -23.85
N PRO A 177 -17.11 -14.21 -24.12
CA PRO A 177 -17.94 -15.04 -25.00
C PRO A 177 -19.35 -15.33 -24.46
N TRP A 178 -19.61 -15.07 -23.18
CA TRP A 178 -20.92 -15.28 -22.52
C TRP A 178 -21.81 -14.03 -22.46
N GLY A 179 -21.34 -12.88 -22.89
CA GLY A 179 -22.09 -11.62 -22.82
C GLY A 179 -22.34 -11.10 -21.39
N PRO A 180 -23.05 -9.97 -21.25
CA PRO A 180 -23.28 -9.30 -19.97
C PRO A 180 -24.12 -10.10 -18.97
N ASP A 181 -24.92 -11.04 -19.44
CA ASP A 181 -25.87 -11.82 -18.60
C ASP A 181 -25.23 -13.06 -17.97
N GLY A 182 -23.96 -13.37 -18.26
CA GLY A 182 -23.17 -14.41 -17.60
C GLY A 182 -23.54 -15.85 -17.97
N GLU A 183 -24.47 -16.05 -18.89
CA GLU A 183 -24.80 -17.39 -19.39
C GLU A 183 -23.77 -17.86 -20.40
N TRP A 184 -23.10 -18.94 -20.08
CA TRP A 184 -22.22 -19.66 -21.02
C TRP A 184 -23.09 -20.43 -22.00
N PRO A 185 -23.07 -20.09 -23.30
CA PRO A 185 -23.79 -20.90 -24.29
C PRO A 185 -23.23 -22.30 -24.32
N ASP A 186 -24.00 -23.24 -24.88
CA ASP A 186 -23.54 -24.61 -25.04
C ASP A 186 -22.17 -24.61 -25.75
N ALA A 187 -21.11 -24.81 -24.94
CA ALA A 187 -19.74 -24.56 -25.36
C ALA A 187 -19.31 -25.45 -26.53
N ALA A 188 -19.85 -26.65 -26.58
CA ALA A 188 -19.48 -27.62 -27.61
C ALA A 188 -20.01 -27.24 -29.00
N VAL A 189 -21.26 -26.79 -29.08
CA VAL A 189 -21.89 -26.41 -30.36
C VAL A 189 -21.27 -25.15 -30.95
N ARG A 190 -21.01 -24.14 -30.09
CA ARG A 190 -20.33 -22.91 -30.53
C ARG A 190 -18.89 -23.14 -30.97
N MET A 191 -18.15 -23.93 -30.23
CA MET A 191 -16.76 -24.23 -30.52
C MET A 191 -16.61 -24.88 -31.91
N LEU A 192 -17.48 -25.84 -32.24
CA LEU A 192 -17.50 -26.47 -33.55
C LEU A 192 -17.82 -25.51 -34.70
N ALA A 193 -18.80 -24.63 -34.52
CA ALA A 193 -19.13 -23.59 -35.51
C ALA A 193 -17.96 -22.63 -35.74
N VAL A 194 -17.34 -22.14 -34.67
CA VAL A 194 -16.17 -21.22 -34.77
C VAL A 194 -14.97 -21.93 -35.41
N ARG A 195 -14.73 -23.22 -35.12
CA ARG A 195 -13.68 -24.00 -35.78
C ARG A 195 -13.91 -24.11 -37.26
N ALA A 196 -15.13 -24.39 -37.69
CA ALA A 196 -15.49 -24.48 -39.11
C ALA A 196 -15.25 -23.13 -39.82
N GLU A 197 -15.64 -22.03 -39.24
CA GLU A 197 -15.42 -20.69 -39.79
C GLU A 197 -13.94 -20.31 -39.91
N LEU A 198 -13.11 -20.74 -38.94
CA LEU A 198 -11.67 -20.50 -38.90
C LEU A 198 -10.86 -21.53 -39.68
N GLY A 199 -11.51 -22.54 -40.29
CA GLY A 199 -10.85 -23.64 -40.99
C GLY A 199 -9.98 -24.51 -40.09
N LEU A 200 -10.41 -24.67 -38.80
CA LEU A 200 -9.71 -25.50 -37.83
C LEU A 200 -10.31 -26.91 -37.76
N PRO A 201 -9.52 -27.96 -37.45
CA PRO A 201 -10.03 -29.31 -37.37
C PRO A 201 -11.06 -29.47 -36.24
N ALA A 202 -12.15 -30.19 -36.53
CA ALA A 202 -13.22 -30.44 -35.55
C ALA A 202 -12.90 -31.70 -34.70
N ASP A 203 -12.08 -32.58 -35.18
CA ASP A 203 -11.77 -33.90 -34.63
C ASP A 203 -10.46 -33.98 -33.83
N LYS A 204 -9.70 -32.88 -33.78
CA LYS A 204 -8.47 -32.79 -33.00
C LYS A 204 -8.59 -31.92 -31.76
N THR A 205 -7.81 -32.23 -30.75
CA THR A 205 -7.58 -31.31 -29.63
C THR A 205 -6.79 -30.08 -30.06
N LEU A 206 -7.30 -28.90 -29.84
CA LEU A 206 -6.65 -27.63 -30.22
C LEU A 206 -5.88 -27.01 -29.06
N TRP A 207 -4.57 -26.87 -29.25
CA TRP A 207 -3.68 -26.11 -28.40
C TRP A 207 -3.51 -24.70 -28.97
N ILE A 208 -3.48 -23.68 -28.12
CA ILE A 208 -3.23 -22.31 -28.58
C ILE A 208 -2.05 -21.66 -27.86
N LEU A 209 -1.14 -21.10 -28.65
CA LEU A 209 -0.16 -20.12 -28.20
C LEU A 209 -0.45 -18.78 -28.88
N GLN A 210 -0.71 -17.75 -28.07
CA GLN A 210 -1.02 -16.42 -28.60
C GLN A 210 -0.15 -15.32 -28.02
N GLY A 211 0.08 -14.25 -28.79
CA GLY A 211 0.79 -13.05 -28.32
C GLY A 211 1.37 -12.17 -29.39
N ALA A 212 1.56 -10.89 -29.06
CA ALA A 212 2.26 -9.92 -29.90
C ALA A 212 3.79 -9.95 -29.76
N GLY A 213 4.30 -10.80 -28.86
CA GLY A 213 5.72 -10.96 -28.54
C GLY A 213 6.06 -12.44 -28.31
N ILE A 214 5.83 -13.30 -29.34
CA ILE A 214 6.30 -14.69 -29.35
C ILE A 214 7.79 -14.65 -29.69
N ASN A 215 8.58 -14.27 -28.68
CA ASN A 215 10.01 -14.06 -28.83
C ASN A 215 10.80 -15.30 -28.39
N VAL A 216 12.05 -15.36 -28.83
CA VAL A 216 13.00 -16.44 -28.47
C VAL A 216 13.04 -16.58 -26.93
N ASP A 217 13.15 -17.82 -26.47
CA ASP A 217 13.21 -18.19 -25.07
C ASP A 217 11.95 -17.87 -24.23
N ARG A 218 10.79 -17.81 -24.86
CA ARG A 218 9.50 -17.69 -24.19
C ARG A 218 8.67 -18.98 -24.19
N GLY A 219 9.32 -20.12 -24.36
CA GLY A 219 8.70 -21.44 -24.28
C GLY A 219 7.96 -21.90 -25.54
N ALA A 220 8.00 -21.11 -26.61
CA ALA A 220 7.39 -21.49 -27.90
C ALA A 220 8.12 -22.65 -28.59
N GLU A 221 9.44 -22.70 -28.43
CA GLU A 221 10.30 -23.75 -28.95
C GLU A 221 9.95 -25.10 -28.35
N GLU A 222 9.84 -25.17 -27.04
CA GLU A 222 9.47 -26.35 -26.28
C GLU A 222 8.03 -26.78 -26.56
N LEU A 223 7.12 -25.83 -26.78
CA LEU A 223 5.73 -26.14 -27.13
C LEU A 223 5.59 -26.76 -28.51
N VAL A 224 6.32 -26.24 -29.52
CA VAL A 224 6.33 -26.82 -30.85
C VAL A 224 6.90 -28.27 -30.81
N ASP A 225 7.95 -28.49 -30.02
CA ASP A 225 8.52 -29.83 -29.85
C ASP A 225 7.56 -30.76 -29.07
N ALA A 226 6.78 -30.22 -28.11
CA ALA A 226 5.77 -30.99 -27.41
C ALA A 226 4.60 -31.40 -28.33
N ALA A 227 4.17 -30.49 -29.21
CA ALA A 227 3.15 -30.79 -30.20
C ALA A 227 3.59 -31.93 -31.15
N ALA A 228 4.87 -31.96 -31.50
CA ALA A 228 5.42 -33.08 -32.30
C ALA A 228 5.35 -34.45 -31.60
N LEU A 229 5.28 -34.48 -30.25
CA LEU A 229 5.09 -35.69 -29.45
C LEU A 229 3.61 -36.10 -29.32
N CYS A 230 2.69 -35.30 -29.85
CA CYS A 230 1.23 -35.43 -29.70
C CYS A 230 0.55 -35.34 -31.07
N PRO A 231 0.59 -36.37 -31.93
CA PRO A 231 -0.02 -36.30 -33.26
C PRO A 231 -1.54 -36.10 -33.25
N GLU A 232 -2.18 -36.41 -32.13
CA GLU A 232 -3.60 -36.24 -31.86
C GLU A 232 -4.02 -34.77 -31.67
N VAL A 233 -3.09 -33.83 -31.52
CA VAL A 233 -3.37 -32.42 -31.33
C VAL A 233 -3.09 -31.57 -32.57
N GLU A 234 -3.65 -30.37 -32.63
CA GLU A 234 -3.26 -29.29 -33.56
C GLU A 234 -2.84 -28.07 -32.70
N LEU A 235 -1.58 -27.65 -32.84
CA LEU A 235 -1.09 -26.43 -32.21
C LEU A 235 -1.33 -25.24 -33.14
N VAL A 236 -2.11 -24.27 -32.68
CA VAL A 236 -2.38 -23.02 -33.40
C VAL A 236 -1.56 -21.90 -32.75
N VAL A 237 -0.67 -21.28 -33.51
CA VAL A 237 0.18 -20.16 -33.11
C VAL A 237 -0.36 -18.88 -33.72
N VAL A 238 -0.93 -18.00 -32.86
CA VAL A 238 -1.58 -16.76 -33.29
C VAL A 238 -0.81 -15.56 -32.79
N GLY A 239 -0.23 -14.78 -33.68
CA GLY A 239 0.51 -13.60 -33.31
C GLY A 239 1.81 -13.38 -34.07
N SER A 240 2.72 -12.59 -33.47
CA SER A 240 4.01 -12.24 -34.06
C SER A 240 5.12 -12.22 -33.02
N GLY A 241 6.36 -12.29 -33.46
CA GLY A 241 7.54 -12.25 -32.62
C GLY A 241 8.78 -12.69 -33.36
N ASP A 242 9.94 -12.48 -32.77
CA ASP A 242 11.24 -12.81 -33.39
C ASP A 242 11.53 -14.33 -33.45
N ALA A 243 10.83 -15.12 -32.63
CA ALA A 243 10.93 -16.58 -32.66
C ALA A 243 10.20 -17.22 -33.87
N ILE A 244 9.18 -16.53 -34.44
CA ILE A 244 8.31 -17.13 -35.46
C ILE A 244 9.07 -17.69 -36.67
N PRO A 245 10.04 -16.97 -37.30
CA PRO A 245 10.78 -17.52 -38.44
C PRO A 245 11.58 -18.80 -38.09
N GLN A 246 12.18 -18.83 -36.90
CA GLN A 246 12.91 -19.98 -36.43
C GLN A 246 11.99 -21.19 -36.15
N LEU A 247 10.81 -20.93 -35.57
CA LEU A 247 9.79 -21.95 -35.31
C LEU A 247 9.25 -22.54 -36.60
N GLN A 248 8.98 -21.73 -37.63
CA GLN A 248 8.56 -22.20 -38.96
C GLN A 248 9.63 -23.05 -39.64
N GLN A 249 10.88 -22.63 -39.57
CA GLN A 249 12.00 -23.41 -40.04
C GLN A 249 12.12 -24.76 -39.30
N ARG A 250 11.98 -24.74 -37.95
CA ARG A 250 12.03 -25.95 -37.11
C ARG A 250 10.93 -26.95 -37.50
N VAL A 251 9.71 -26.46 -37.68
CA VAL A 251 8.55 -27.26 -38.12
C VAL A 251 8.84 -27.92 -39.48
N THR A 252 9.35 -27.15 -40.44
CA THR A 252 9.67 -27.64 -41.79
C THR A 252 10.78 -28.68 -41.79
N VAL A 253 11.90 -28.37 -41.12
CA VAL A 253 13.08 -29.27 -41.09
C VAL A 253 12.77 -30.59 -40.40
N ARG A 254 11.93 -30.58 -39.36
CA ARG A 254 11.57 -31.78 -38.58
C ARG A 254 10.34 -32.50 -39.11
N GLY A 255 9.68 -31.97 -40.15
CA GLY A 255 8.49 -32.58 -40.75
C GLY A 255 7.29 -32.61 -39.78
N ILE A 256 7.15 -31.60 -38.91
CA ILE A 256 6.03 -31.51 -37.95
C ILE A 256 4.79 -31.03 -38.72
N THR A 257 3.73 -31.81 -38.71
CA THR A 257 2.54 -31.55 -39.55
C THR A 257 1.35 -30.96 -38.79
N ASN A 258 1.41 -30.89 -37.47
CA ASN A 258 0.31 -30.50 -36.59
C ASN A 258 0.56 -29.16 -35.87
N VAL A 259 1.29 -28.25 -36.57
CA VAL A 259 1.51 -26.87 -36.08
C VAL A 259 1.10 -25.89 -37.17
N ARG A 260 0.17 -24.98 -36.84
CA ARG A 260 -0.33 -23.97 -37.73
C ARG A 260 0.06 -22.57 -37.26
N PHE A 261 0.67 -21.78 -38.13
CA PHE A 261 0.99 -20.37 -37.89
C PHE A 261 -0.03 -19.48 -38.59
N VAL A 262 -0.78 -18.68 -37.79
CA VAL A 262 -1.85 -17.79 -38.31
C VAL A 262 -1.30 -16.40 -38.58
N GLY A 263 -0.28 -15.96 -37.83
CA GLY A 263 0.21 -14.58 -37.86
C GLY A 263 -0.59 -13.63 -36.98
N ARG A 264 -0.41 -12.32 -37.22
CA ARG A 264 -1.07 -11.29 -36.42
C ARG A 264 -2.49 -11.03 -36.97
N VAL A 265 -3.48 -11.14 -36.10
CA VAL A 265 -4.90 -10.88 -36.40
C VAL A 265 -5.45 -9.76 -35.51
N PRO A 266 -6.59 -9.15 -35.87
CA PRO A 266 -7.32 -8.22 -34.99
C PRO A 266 -7.74 -8.88 -33.68
N ARG A 267 -7.95 -8.08 -32.63
CA ARG A 267 -8.31 -8.56 -31.29
C ARG A 267 -9.54 -9.47 -31.30
N GLU A 268 -10.59 -9.06 -32.01
CA GLU A 268 -11.84 -9.81 -32.10
C GLU A 268 -11.63 -11.22 -32.71
N GLU A 269 -10.83 -11.32 -33.76
CA GLU A 269 -10.48 -12.60 -34.39
C GLU A 269 -9.59 -13.45 -33.48
N LEU A 270 -8.62 -12.81 -32.76
CA LEU A 270 -7.80 -13.49 -31.76
C LEU A 270 -8.66 -14.19 -30.69
N LEU A 271 -9.66 -13.47 -30.17
CA LEU A 271 -10.56 -14.05 -29.17
C LEU A 271 -11.39 -15.23 -29.72
N ARG A 272 -11.71 -15.23 -31.01
CA ARG A 272 -12.37 -16.38 -31.66
C ARG A 272 -11.43 -17.59 -31.72
N PHE A 273 -10.16 -17.40 -32.08
CA PHE A 273 -9.16 -18.47 -32.02
C PHE A 273 -9.02 -19.01 -30.59
N THR A 274 -9.00 -18.12 -29.60
CA THR A 274 -8.90 -18.51 -28.20
C THR A 274 -10.11 -19.32 -27.74
N ALA A 275 -11.31 -18.91 -28.12
CA ALA A 275 -12.56 -19.61 -27.80
C ALA A 275 -12.72 -20.96 -28.54
N ALA A 276 -12.04 -21.14 -29.69
CA ALA A 276 -12.02 -22.38 -30.44
C ALA A 276 -11.03 -23.43 -29.90
N ALA A 277 -10.11 -23.02 -29.01
CA ALA A 277 -9.07 -23.91 -28.46
C ALA A 277 -9.57 -24.69 -27.26
N ASP A 278 -8.91 -25.82 -26.98
CA ASP A 278 -9.15 -26.64 -25.81
C ASP A 278 -8.17 -26.33 -24.67
N LEU A 279 -6.91 -26.00 -24.99
CA LEU A 279 -5.88 -25.65 -23.99
C LEU A 279 -5.10 -24.41 -24.40
N GLY A 280 -4.86 -23.51 -23.45
CA GLY A 280 -4.01 -22.35 -23.58
C GLY A 280 -2.62 -22.56 -22.96
N PHE A 281 -1.57 -21.94 -23.53
CA PHE A 281 -0.21 -22.08 -23.03
C PHE A 281 0.43 -20.74 -22.67
N SER A 282 0.98 -20.68 -21.44
CA SER A 282 1.73 -19.54 -20.92
C SER A 282 3.06 -20.00 -20.34
N LEU A 283 4.08 -20.15 -21.21
CA LEU A 283 5.33 -20.88 -20.96
C LEU A 283 6.57 -19.96 -20.88
N ASP A 284 6.40 -18.69 -20.52
CA ASP A 284 7.51 -17.74 -20.41
C ASP A 284 8.57 -18.23 -19.40
N LYS A 285 9.87 -17.98 -19.69
CA LYS A 285 11.01 -18.42 -18.86
C LYS A 285 11.47 -17.32 -17.89
N PRO A 286 11.98 -17.64 -16.68
CA PRO A 286 12.36 -16.67 -15.65
C PRO A 286 13.74 -16.01 -15.92
N LYS A 287 13.98 -15.46 -17.11
CA LYS A 287 15.29 -14.93 -17.52
C LYS A 287 15.69 -13.60 -16.89
N SER A 288 14.75 -12.80 -16.48
CA SER A 288 14.97 -11.52 -15.78
C SER A 288 14.02 -11.37 -14.62
N GLN A 289 14.26 -10.39 -13.76
CA GLN A 289 13.36 -10.12 -12.64
C GLN A 289 11.97 -9.71 -13.14
N ASN A 290 11.88 -8.91 -14.21
CA ASN A 290 10.61 -8.53 -14.80
C ASN A 290 9.85 -9.75 -15.34
N TYR A 291 10.54 -10.70 -16.01
CA TYR A 291 9.91 -11.93 -16.48
C TYR A 291 9.46 -12.85 -15.34
N ARG A 292 10.22 -12.97 -14.26
CA ARG A 292 9.80 -13.74 -13.07
C ARG A 292 8.49 -13.27 -12.47
N TRP A 293 8.22 -11.96 -12.56
CA TRP A 293 6.99 -11.34 -12.04
C TRP A 293 5.97 -11.00 -13.13
N SER A 294 6.23 -11.40 -14.38
CA SER A 294 5.30 -11.11 -15.48
C SER A 294 3.94 -11.78 -15.26
N LEU A 295 2.90 -11.09 -15.71
CA LEU A 295 1.53 -11.58 -15.73
C LEU A 295 0.93 -11.28 -17.11
N PRO A 296 1.17 -12.16 -18.10
CA PRO A 296 0.84 -11.90 -19.49
C PRO A 296 -0.67 -11.94 -19.73
N ASN A 297 -1.15 -11.05 -20.62
CA ASN A 297 -2.57 -10.92 -20.97
C ASN A 297 -3.19 -12.23 -21.47
N LYS A 298 -2.42 -13.06 -22.21
CA LYS A 298 -2.88 -14.34 -22.75
C LYS A 298 -3.46 -15.27 -21.68
N LEU A 299 -2.91 -15.24 -20.45
CA LEU A 299 -3.44 -16.03 -19.33
C LEU A 299 -4.90 -15.67 -19.04
N PHE A 300 -5.22 -14.38 -19.01
CA PHE A 300 -6.58 -13.92 -18.77
C PHE A 300 -7.49 -14.13 -19.97
N ASP A 301 -6.97 -14.08 -21.19
CA ASP A 301 -7.75 -14.43 -22.38
C ASP A 301 -8.18 -15.91 -22.33
N TYR A 302 -7.30 -16.81 -21.91
CA TYR A 302 -7.61 -18.24 -21.72
C TYR A 302 -8.66 -18.44 -20.62
N VAL A 303 -8.45 -17.79 -19.47
CA VAL A 303 -9.42 -17.82 -18.36
C VAL A 303 -10.80 -17.30 -18.83
N GLN A 304 -10.83 -16.21 -19.58
CA GLN A 304 -12.05 -15.64 -20.12
C GLN A 304 -12.73 -16.53 -21.17
N ALA A 305 -11.95 -17.27 -21.94
CA ALA A 305 -12.49 -18.26 -22.87
C ALA A 305 -12.97 -19.56 -22.17
N GLY A 306 -12.72 -19.69 -20.86
CA GLY A 306 -13.08 -20.88 -20.10
C GLY A 306 -12.26 -22.11 -20.43
N ILE A 307 -11.07 -21.93 -21.06
CA ILE A 307 -10.16 -23.01 -21.42
C ILE A 307 -9.07 -23.19 -20.36
N PRO A 308 -8.73 -24.45 -20.02
CA PRO A 308 -7.64 -24.71 -19.08
C PRO A 308 -6.28 -24.25 -19.59
N VAL A 309 -5.37 -23.95 -18.66
CA VAL A 309 -4.06 -23.38 -18.95
C VAL A 309 -2.93 -24.30 -18.50
N VAL A 310 -1.95 -24.55 -19.37
CA VAL A 310 -0.65 -25.09 -18.99
C VAL A 310 0.34 -23.93 -18.87
N ALA A 311 0.92 -23.75 -17.69
CA ALA A 311 1.73 -22.58 -17.37
C ALA A 311 3.10 -22.94 -16.79
N SER A 312 4.12 -22.12 -17.05
CA SER A 312 5.40 -22.19 -16.35
C SER A 312 5.28 -21.67 -14.90
N ASP A 313 6.20 -22.10 -14.02
CA ASP A 313 6.22 -21.71 -12.60
C ASP A 313 6.81 -20.30 -12.40
N LEU A 314 6.20 -19.31 -13.07
CA LEU A 314 6.45 -17.89 -12.78
C LEU A 314 5.56 -17.42 -11.63
N VAL A 315 6.11 -16.62 -10.73
CA VAL A 315 5.48 -16.25 -9.44
C VAL A 315 4.00 -15.83 -9.59
N GLU A 316 3.71 -14.91 -10.50
CA GLU A 316 2.34 -14.37 -10.64
C GLU A 316 1.45 -15.25 -11.50
N VAL A 317 2.00 -15.87 -12.54
CA VAL A 317 1.26 -16.82 -13.40
C VAL A 317 0.85 -18.04 -12.59
N ALA A 318 1.82 -18.64 -11.88
CA ALA A 318 1.57 -19.80 -11.02
C ALA A 318 0.59 -19.49 -9.88
N ARG A 319 0.67 -18.27 -9.32
CA ARG A 319 -0.31 -17.81 -8.30
C ARG A 319 -1.72 -17.85 -8.85
N VAL A 320 -1.97 -17.22 -10.01
CA VAL A 320 -3.30 -17.18 -10.62
C VAL A 320 -3.80 -18.59 -10.93
N VAL A 321 -2.97 -19.43 -11.56
CA VAL A 321 -3.38 -20.80 -11.95
C VAL A 321 -3.67 -21.66 -10.72
N ARG A 322 -2.82 -21.61 -9.67
CA ARG A 322 -3.02 -22.39 -8.43
C ARG A 322 -4.21 -21.92 -7.61
N GLU A 323 -4.39 -20.60 -7.46
CA GLU A 323 -5.51 -20.01 -6.71
C GLU A 323 -6.87 -20.28 -7.36
N THR A 324 -6.90 -20.33 -8.69
CA THR A 324 -8.14 -20.53 -9.43
C THR A 324 -8.46 -21.99 -9.69
N GLY A 325 -7.44 -22.83 -9.81
CA GLY A 325 -7.59 -24.21 -10.31
C GLY A 325 -7.84 -24.29 -11.82
N ALA A 326 -7.64 -23.19 -12.56
CA ALA A 326 -7.93 -23.09 -13.99
C ALA A 326 -6.90 -23.78 -14.90
N GLY A 327 -6.06 -24.66 -14.36
CA GLY A 327 -5.04 -25.35 -15.14
C GLY A 327 -3.95 -25.97 -14.29
N THR A 328 -2.80 -26.21 -14.91
CA THR A 328 -1.62 -26.82 -14.24
C THR A 328 -0.37 -25.98 -14.41
N VAL A 329 0.52 -26.05 -13.42
CA VAL A 329 1.81 -25.36 -13.40
C VAL A 329 2.93 -26.37 -13.54
N LEU A 330 3.78 -26.17 -14.55
CA LEU A 330 4.93 -27.04 -14.84
C LEU A 330 6.10 -26.69 -13.93
N THR A 331 6.70 -27.68 -13.30
CA THR A 331 7.94 -27.53 -12.53
C THR A 331 9.17 -27.48 -13.44
N GLU A 332 9.09 -28.16 -14.60
CA GLU A 332 10.14 -28.18 -15.61
C GLU A 332 9.55 -27.86 -16.98
N LEU A 333 10.23 -27.01 -17.73
CA LEU A 333 9.81 -26.63 -19.07
C LEU A 333 10.52 -27.47 -20.14
N THR A 334 10.11 -28.73 -20.24
CA THR A 334 10.60 -29.67 -21.29
C THR A 334 9.44 -30.09 -22.20
N PRO A 335 9.70 -30.44 -23.48
CA PRO A 335 8.66 -30.92 -24.40
C PRO A 335 7.85 -32.08 -23.84
N SER A 336 8.50 -33.04 -23.19
CA SER A 336 7.85 -34.21 -22.57
C SER A 336 6.96 -33.82 -21.38
N ALA A 337 7.40 -32.88 -20.50
CA ALA A 337 6.61 -32.40 -19.38
C ALA A 337 5.37 -31.63 -19.85
N ILE A 338 5.52 -30.80 -20.90
CA ILE A 338 4.40 -30.07 -21.51
C ILE A 338 3.37 -31.06 -22.08
N ALA A 339 3.83 -32.05 -22.86
CA ALA A 339 2.96 -33.05 -23.47
C ALA A 339 2.23 -33.90 -22.40
N ALA A 340 2.93 -34.33 -21.35
CA ALA A 340 2.34 -35.08 -20.24
C ALA A 340 1.27 -34.25 -19.50
N ALA A 341 1.61 -33.05 -19.10
CA ALA A 341 0.68 -32.15 -18.39
C ALA A 341 -0.56 -31.82 -19.23
N ALA A 342 -0.39 -31.60 -20.53
CA ALA A 342 -1.52 -31.35 -21.43
C ALA A 342 -2.43 -32.60 -21.57
N ARG A 343 -1.87 -33.80 -21.67
CA ARG A 343 -2.66 -35.05 -21.71
C ARG A 343 -3.42 -35.29 -20.40
N ASP A 344 -2.77 -35.07 -19.26
CA ASP A 344 -3.40 -35.20 -17.94
C ASP A 344 -4.55 -34.21 -17.78
N LEU A 345 -4.35 -32.98 -18.23
CA LEU A 345 -5.36 -31.92 -18.16
C LEU A 345 -6.54 -32.18 -19.11
N MET A 346 -6.33 -32.90 -20.22
CA MET A 346 -7.37 -33.26 -21.18
C MET A 346 -8.18 -34.49 -20.78
N GLN A 347 -7.87 -35.19 -19.67
CA GLN A 347 -8.74 -36.24 -19.13
C GLN A 347 -10.10 -35.63 -18.76
N SER A 348 -11.20 -36.27 -19.14
CA SER A 348 -12.55 -35.69 -19.09
C SER A 348 -12.92 -35.03 -17.74
N ALA A 349 -12.64 -35.68 -16.61
CA ALA A 349 -12.94 -35.14 -15.29
C ALA A 349 -12.05 -33.93 -14.93
N THR A 350 -10.74 -34.01 -15.23
CA THR A 350 -9.77 -32.94 -14.98
C THR A 350 -10.07 -31.73 -15.84
N TYR A 351 -10.35 -31.94 -17.12
CA TYR A 351 -10.72 -30.90 -18.07
C TYR A 351 -11.99 -30.15 -17.62
N ALA A 352 -13.04 -30.89 -17.30
CA ALA A 352 -14.30 -30.30 -16.87
C ALA A 352 -14.12 -29.43 -15.61
N ALA A 353 -13.37 -29.95 -14.63
CA ALA A 353 -13.08 -29.21 -13.38
C ALA A 353 -12.26 -27.94 -13.67
N ALA A 354 -11.18 -28.02 -14.44
CA ALA A 354 -10.34 -26.88 -14.75
C ALA A 354 -11.03 -25.83 -15.64
N SER A 355 -11.85 -26.27 -16.60
CA SER A 355 -12.68 -25.38 -17.42
C SER A 355 -13.74 -24.65 -16.59
N GLN A 356 -14.41 -25.34 -15.67
CA GLN A 356 -15.34 -24.72 -14.74
C GLN A 356 -14.63 -23.71 -13.83
N ALA A 357 -13.45 -24.04 -13.32
CA ALA A 357 -12.62 -23.15 -12.52
C ALA A 357 -12.19 -21.90 -13.31
N ALA A 358 -11.82 -22.04 -14.59
CA ALA A 358 -11.53 -20.91 -15.47
C ALA A 358 -12.75 -20.00 -15.64
N ARG A 359 -13.92 -20.55 -15.88
CA ARG A 359 -15.20 -19.79 -15.97
C ARG A 359 -15.51 -19.01 -14.70
N GLN A 360 -15.35 -19.64 -13.53
CA GLN A 360 -15.52 -18.95 -12.24
C GLN A 360 -14.49 -17.83 -12.04
N ALA A 361 -13.25 -18.08 -12.41
CA ALA A 361 -12.17 -17.09 -12.34
C ALA A 361 -12.41 -15.89 -13.27
N ALA A 362 -13.06 -16.10 -14.42
CA ALA A 362 -13.39 -15.05 -15.37
C ALA A 362 -14.28 -13.94 -14.76
N HIS A 363 -15.19 -14.29 -13.85
CA HIS A 363 -16.00 -13.32 -13.12
C HIS A 363 -15.18 -12.44 -12.17
N ARG A 364 -13.99 -12.88 -11.76
CA ARG A 364 -13.05 -12.11 -10.91
C ARG A 364 -12.06 -11.30 -11.75
N TYR A 365 -11.59 -11.86 -12.86
CA TYR A 365 -10.50 -11.28 -13.66
C TYR A 365 -11.01 -10.58 -14.92
N HIS A 366 -11.80 -9.53 -14.77
CA HIS A 366 -12.26 -8.68 -15.87
C HIS A 366 -12.13 -7.20 -15.53
N TRP A 367 -12.09 -6.35 -16.54
CA TRP A 367 -11.85 -4.90 -16.37
C TRP A 367 -12.82 -4.23 -15.39
N GLY A 368 -14.10 -4.60 -15.38
CA GLY A 368 -15.08 -4.01 -14.47
C GLY A 368 -14.70 -4.19 -12.98
N HIS A 369 -14.01 -5.29 -12.63
CA HIS A 369 -13.49 -5.49 -11.29
C HIS A 369 -12.24 -4.63 -11.04
N GLU A 370 -11.28 -4.65 -11.96
CA GLU A 370 -10.04 -3.87 -11.84
C GLU A 370 -10.30 -2.35 -11.87
N ALA A 371 -11.29 -1.90 -12.64
CA ALA A 371 -11.72 -0.50 -12.73
C ALA A 371 -12.13 0.10 -11.38
N GLN A 372 -12.59 -0.74 -10.43
CA GLN A 372 -12.94 -0.26 -9.09
C GLN A 372 -11.76 0.43 -8.37
N VAL A 373 -10.53 0.01 -8.67
CA VAL A 373 -9.33 0.69 -8.14
C VAL A 373 -9.29 2.13 -8.66
N TRP A 374 -9.47 2.33 -9.97
CA TRP A 374 -9.49 3.66 -10.56
C TRP A 374 -10.65 4.52 -10.06
N HIS A 375 -11.85 3.93 -9.87
CA HIS A 375 -12.98 4.65 -9.29
C HIS A 375 -12.64 5.17 -7.88
N ARG A 376 -12.05 4.32 -7.02
CA ARG A 376 -11.59 4.76 -5.69
C ARG A 376 -10.54 5.87 -5.76
N LEU A 377 -9.59 5.78 -6.71
CA LEU A 377 -8.58 6.83 -6.92
C LEU A 377 -9.22 8.16 -7.32
N ILE A 378 -10.18 8.14 -8.24
CA ILE A 378 -10.91 9.33 -8.69
C ILE A 378 -11.76 9.91 -7.54
N ASP A 379 -12.46 9.08 -6.79
CA ASP A 379 -13.24 9.52 -5.63
C ASP A 379 -12.36 10.26 -4.61
N ARG A 380 -11.13 9.78 -4.39
CA ARG A 380 -10.13 10.48 -3.54
C ARG A 380 -9.73 11.84 -4.12
N LEU A 381 -9.53 11.94 -5.43
CA LEU A 381 -9.21 13.21 -6.09
C LEU A 381 -10.37 14.21 -5.97
N GLU A 382 -11.59 13.72 -6.01
CA GLU A 382 -12.82 14.52 -5.86
C GLU A 382 -13.13 14.80 -4.37
N GLY A 383 -12.39 14.22 -3.43
CA GLY A 383 -12.59 14.38 -1.99
C GLY A 383 -13.80 13.62 -1.44
N ARG A 384 -14.31 12.65 -2.18
CA ARG A 384 -15.46 11.85 -1.74
C ARG A 384 -15.04 10.86 -0.67
N ALA A 385 -15.61 10.99 0.53
CA ALA A 385 -15.41 10.07 1.66
C ALA A 385 -13.93 9.76 1.99
N THR A 386 -13.00 10.70 1.74
CA THR A 386 -11.56 10.50 2.01
C THR A 386 -11.14 11.27 3.24
N HIS A 387 -10.40 10.59 4.12
CA HIS A 387 -9.77 11.20 5.30
C HIS A 387 -8.24 11.13 5.17
N HIS A 388 -7.60 12.28 5.11
CA HIS A 388 -6.14 12.41 5.10
C HIS A 388 -5.60 12.58 6.52
N ILE A 389 -4.71 11.70 6.93
CA ILE A 389 -4.05 11.75 8.23
C ILE A 389 -2.56 12.03 8.01
N TRP A 390 -2.05 13.10 8.61
CA TRP A 390 -0.65 13.50 8.53
C TRP A 390 0.06 13.25 9.86
N SER A 391 1.21 12.56 9.81
CA SER A 391 2.05 12.34 10.97
C SER A 391 3.53 12.47 10.65
N MET A 392 4.27 13.16 11.51
CA MET A 392 5.73 13.26 11.48
C MET A 392 6.41 12.30 12.45
N ASP A 393 5.63 11.50 13.18
CA ASP A 393 6.14 10.50 14.10
C ASP A 393 6.78 9.32 13.34
N ARG A 394 7.64 8.60 14.05
CA ARG A 394 8.16 7.34 13.57
C ARG A 394 7.08 6.27 13.73
N LEU A 395 6.30 6.02 12.69
CA LEU A 395 5.12 5.16 12.75
C LEU A 395 5.41 3.70 13.08
N GLU A 396 6.59 3.18 12.75
CA GLU A 396 6.93 1.78 12.95
C GLU A 396 8.27 1.56 13.66
N PRO A 397 8.28 0.60 14.56
CA PRO A 397 7.10 -0.07 15.14
C PRO A 397 6.26 0.91 15.99
N PRO A 398 4.91 0.76 16.04
CA PRO A 398 4.02 1.66 16.78
C PRO A 398 4.13 1.40 18.30
N ARG A 399 5.17 1.94 18.91
CA ARG A 399 5.56 1.62 20.31
C ARG A 399 5.52 2.82 21.26
N TYR A 400 5.23 4.01 20.78
CA TYR A 400 5.08 5.20 21.65
C TYR A 400 3.67 5.77 21.53
N GLY A 401 3.28 6.56 22.53
CA GLY A 401 1.96 7.17 22.64
C GLY A 401 1.49 7.87 21.36
N GLY A 402 2.33 8.70 20.74
CA GLY A 402 1.98 9.41 19.51
C GLY A 402 1.70 8.45 18.33
N THR A 403 2.51 7.40 18.15
CA THR A 403 2.29 6.43 17.07
C THR A 403 1.11 5.51 17.32
N LEU A 404 0.83 5.18 18.58
CA LEU A 404 -0.37 4.42 18.97
C LEU A 404 -1.63 5.24 18.72
N GLU A 405 -1.61 6.54 19.01
CA GLU A 405 -2.69 7.47 18.70
C GLU A 405 -2.98 7.53 17.20
N VAL A 406 -1.94 7.66 16.36
CA VAL A 406 -2.11 7.66 14.89
C VAL A 406 -2.69 6.33 14.41
N LEU A 407 -2.20 5.20 14.91
CA LEU A 407 -2.72 3.87 14.57
C LEU A 407 -4.18 3.70 15.00
N GLY A 408 -4.50 4.13 16.20
CA GLY A 408 -5.87 4.12 16.71
C GLY A 408 -6.81 4.99 15.87
N HIS A 409 -6.36 6.20 15.49
CA HIS A 409 -7.12 7.08 14.62
C HIS A 409 -7.36 6.48 13.23
N VAL A 410 -6.34 5.89 12.61
CA VAL A 410 -6.49 5.19 11.33
C VAL A 410 -7.53 4.06 11.44
N ARG A 411 -7.45 3.24 12.47
CA ARG A 411 -8.41 2.15 12.70
C ARG A 411 -9.84 2.63 13.01
N SER A 412 -9.97 3.78 13.63
CA SER A 412 -11.27 4.36 13.95
C SER A 412 -12.03 4.89 12.73
N ALA A 413 -11.31 5.22 11.68
CA ALA A 413 -11.88 5.69 10.42
C ALA A 413 -12.32 4.54 9.49
N VAL A 414 -12.60 3.35 10.05
CA VAL A 414 -13.12 2.19 9.31
C VAL A 414 -14.42 2.57 8.59
N GLY A 415 -14.51 2.23 7.30
CA GLY A 415 -15.63 2.61 6.42
C GLY A 415 -15.40 3.90 5.61
N GLN A 416 -14.32 4.65 5.90
CA GLN A 416 -13.85 5.75 5.07
C GLN A 416 -12.59 5.34 4.30
N GLN A 417 -12.32 6.00 3.18
CA GLN A 417 -11.02 5.88 2.53
C GLN A 417 -9.99 6.68 3.31
N VAL A 418 -9.05 6.03 3.95
CA VAL A 418 -7.99 6.68 4.72
C VAL A 418 -6.70 6.73 3.93
N VAL A 419 -6.07 7.91 3.87
CA VAL A 419 -4.74 8.12 3.31
C VAL A 419 -3.81 8.63 4.42
N LEU A 420 -2.87 7.80 4.83
CA LEU A 420 -1.86 8.16 5.84
C LEU A 420 -0.61 8.76 5.18
N HIS A 421 -0.31 10.01 5.49
CA HIS A 421 0.91 10.69 5.05
C HIS A 421 1.96 10.61 6.16
N ALA A 422 3.01 9.82 5.92
CA ALA A 422 4.00 9.50 6.92
C ALA A 422 5.39 10.10 6.58
N PHE A 423 5.94 10.88 7.49
CA PHE A 423 7.32 11.34 7.37
C PHE A 423 8.26 10.34 8.02
N THR A 424 8.94 9.52 7.25
CA THR A 424 9.86 8.52 7.78
C THR A 424 11.22 8.56 7.08
N ARG A 425 12.26 8.09 7.79
CA ARG A 425 13.61 7.92 7.23
C ARG A 425 13.83 6.52 6.65
N ARG A 426 12.95 5.60 6.96
CA ARG A 426 13.01 4.19 6.53
C ARG A 426 11.65 3.79 5.96
N PRO A 427 11.63 2.88 4.99
CA PRO A 427 10.39 2.25 4.56
C PRO A 427 9.63 1.66 5.75
N LEU A 428 8.32 1.55 5.64
CA LEU A 428 7.52 0.85 6.62
C LEU A 428 7.88 -0.65 6.62
N ALA A 429 7.76 -1.29 7.79
CA ALA A 429 7.99 -2.72 7.92
C ALA A 429 6.95 -3.51 7.09
N GLN A 430 7.29 -4.72 6.69
CA GLN A 430 6.36 -5.65 6.05
C GLN A 430 6.27 -6.93 6.90
N PRO A 431 5.09 -7.35 7.38
CA PRO A 431 3.81 -6.65 7.26
C PRO A 431 3.78 -5.36 8.08
N SER A 432 3.12 -4.32 7.54
CA SER A 432 2.95 -3.05 8.25
C SER A 432 1.71 -3.09 9.17
N ALA A 433 1.80 -2.45 10.34
CA ALA A 433 0.64 -2.20 11.19
C ALA A 433 -0.43 -1.31 10.50
N PHE A 434 -0.05 -0.64 9.41
CA PHE A 434 -0.89 0.25 8.60
C PHE A 434 -1.25 -0.37 7.23
N ALA A 435 -1.18 -1.70 7.08
CA ALA A 435 -1.41 -2.38 5.80
C ALA A 435 -2.84 -2.20 5.23
N GLU A 436 -3.80 -1.90 6.08
CA GLU A 436 -5.23 -1.74 5.71
C GLU A 436 -5.54 -0.38 5.07
N VAL A 437 -4.60 0.56 5.09
CA VAL A 437 -4.78 1.91 4.55
C VAL A 437 -3.71 2.28 3.54
N GLN A 438 -4.03 3.23 2.67
CA GLN A 438 -3.01 3.76 1.77
C GLN A 438 -1.99 4.58 2.56
N VAL A 439 -0.71 4.26 2.40
CA VAL A 439 0.38 5.02 3.02
C VAL A 439 1.20 5.74 1.97
N ASN A 440 1.30 7.07 2.12
CA ASN A 440 2.21 7.92 1.38
C ASN A 440 3.44 8.22 2.22
N VAL A 441 4.55 7.57 1.91
CA VAL A 441 5.81 7.80 2.62
C VAL A 441 6.54 9.00 2.06
N ILE A 442 6.79 9.99 2.93
CA ILE A 442 7.55 11.19 2.59
C ILE A 442 8.94 11.06 3.17
N SER A 443 9.92 10.83 2.30
CA SER A 443 11.30 10.62 2.70
C SER A 443 11.94 11.90 3.26
N ARG A 444 12.51 11.79 4.46
CA ARG A 444 13.30 12.87 5.09
C ARG A 444 14.74 12.81 4.61
N ARG A 445 15.20 13.85 3.90
CA ARG A 445 16.62 13.99 3.59
C ARG A 445 17.42 14.26 4.88
N ARG A 446 18.50 13.52 5.10
CA ARG A 446 19.52 13.88 6.08
C ARG A 446 20.32 15.02 5.51
N LEU A 447 20.19 16.22 6.07
CA LEU A 447 21.24 17.23 5.92
C LEU A 447 22.37 16.86 6.91
N PRO A 448 23.63 16.81 6.46
CA PRO A 448 24.73 16.36 7.32
C PRO A 448 24.99 17.26 8.53
N PHE A 449 24.51 18.50 8.52
CA PHE A 449 24.66 19.47 9.61
C PHE A 449 23.30 20.10 9.96
N ASN A 450 22.43 19.31 10.59
CA ASN A 450 21.07 19.76 10.88
C ASN A 450 21.00 20.33 12.32
N LEU A 451 21.51 21.55 12.49
CA LEU A 451 21.43 22.34 13.73
C LEU A 451 20.10 23.11 13.87
N LEU A 452 19.29 23.14 12.81
CA LEU A 452 18.00 23.83 12.85
C LEU A 452 16.99 23.06 13.70
N PRO A 453 16.13 23.76 14.46
CA PRO A 453 15.00 23.16 15.13
C PRO A 453 14.15 22.30 14.20
N TRP A 454 13.67 21.16 14.72
CA TRP A 454 12.90 20.20 13.91
C TRP A 454 11.65 20.83 13.31
N ILE A 455 10.95 21.70 14.07
CA ILE A 455 9.78 22.40 13.58
C ILE A 455 10.08 23.30 12.36
N VAL A 456 11.28 23.85 12.25
CA VAL A 456 11.72 24.62 11.08
C VAL A 456 11.97 23.70 9.89
N GLN A 457 12.60 22.53 10.13
CA GLN A 457 12.91 21.57 9.09
C GLN A 457 11.66 20.92 8.47
N SER A 458 10.64 20.66 9.26
CA SER A 458 9.41 20.01 8.82
C SER A 458 8.67 20.79 7.75
N ARG A 459 8.81 22.11 7.73
CA ARG A 459 8.17 23.02 6.76
C ARG A 459 8.84 23.04 5.38
N GLN A 460 10.04 22.53 5.24
CA GLN A 460 10.84 22.67 4.02
C GLN A 460 10.65 21.56 3.00
N THR A 461 9.79 20.58 3.28
CA THR A 461 9.60 19.42 2.38
C THR A 461 8.63 19.77 1.26
N ARG A 462 9.14 20.13 0.08
CA ARG A 462 8.33 20.46 -1.11
C ARG A 462 7.33 19.37 -1.51
N ILE A 463 7.68 18.10 -1.29
CA ILE A 463 6.77 16.96 -1.58
C ILE A 463 5.56 17.00 -0.66
N ALA A 464 5.75 17.21 0.64
CA ALA A 464 4.65 17.30 1.60
C ALA A 464 3.75 18.51 1.30
N GLN A 465 4.34 19.68 1.01
CA GLN A 465 3.60 20.87 0.61
C GLN A 465 2.77 20.63 -0.65
N HIS A 466 3.35 19.93 -1.66
CA HIS A 466 2.63 19.56 -2.86
C HIS A 466 1.46 18.64 -2.53
N GLN A 467 1.68 17.54 -1.81
CA GLN A 467 0.62 16.59 -1.47
C GLN A 467 -0.48 17.24 -0.62
N ALA A 468 -0.14 18.11 0.33
CA ALA A 468 -1.12 18.87 1.09
C ALA A 468 -1.95 19.81 0.21
N ALA A 469 -1.34 20.43 -0.81
CA ALA A 469 -2.02 21.34 -1.72
C ALA A 469 -3.01 20.63 -2.69
N VAL A 470 -2.76 19.34 -2.99
CA VAL A 470 -3.59 18.56 -3.93
C VAL A 470 -4.67 17.72 -3.25
N GLN A 471 -4.58 17.50 -1.92
CA GLN A 471 -5.55 16.68 -1.19
C GLN A 471 -6.96 17.30 -1.19
N ARG A 472 -7.98 16.44 -1.16
CA ARG A 472 -9.39 16.79 -1.02
C ARG A 472 -10.01 15.86 0.02
N GLY A 473 -10.99 16.37 0.80
CA GLY A 473 -11.66 15.62 1.85
C GLY A 473 -11.26 16.09 3.26
N ALA A 474 -11.62 15.31 4.28
CA ALA A 474 -11.27 15.61 5.67
C ALA A 474 -9.77 15.46 5.90
N VAL A 475 -9.18 16.34 6.70
CA VAL A 475 -7.74 16.33 6.99
C VAL A 475 -7.47 16.45 8.46
N THR A 476 -6.63 15.57 9.01
CA THR A 476 -6.13 15.65 10.38
C THR A 476 -4.60 15.70 10.40
N TYR A 477 -4.06 16.67 11.11
CA TYR A 477 -2.62 16.85 11.32
C TYR A 477 -2.25 16.45 12.76
N HIS A 478 -1.50 15.37 12.92
CA HIS A 478 -1.03 14.92 14.22
C HIS A 478 0.26 15.66 14.61
N GLY A 479 0.14 16.48 15.66
CA GLY A 479 1.23 17.28 16.21
C GLY A 479 1.53 18.57 15.43
N LEU A 480 2.21 19.49 16.10
CA LEU A 480 2.56 20.81 15.55
C LEU A 480 3.48 20.75 14.34
N HIS A 481 4.29 19.70 14.23
CA HIS A 481 5.24 19.54 13.13
C HIS A 481 4.58 19.34 11.76
N CYS A 482 3.34 18.85 11.73
CA CYS A 482 2.54 18.73 10.51
C CYS A 482 1.80 20.03 10.14
N SER A 483 1.56 20.92 11.09
CA SER A 483 0.70 22.10 10.91
C SER A 483 1.26 23.16 9.95
N GLY A 484 2.54 23.06 9.58
CA GLY A 484 3.15 23.97 8.59
C GLY A 484 2.77 23.67 7.13
N LEU A 485 1.95 22.65 6.89
CA LEU A 485 1.54 22.21 5.56
C LEU A 485 0.25 22.86 5.08
N ALA A 486 -0.60 23.35 6.02
CA ALA A 486 -1.88 23.96 5.72
C ALA A 486 -2.26 25.00 6.79
N SER A 487 -3.40 25.68 6.58
CA SER A 487 -3.96 26.68 7.50
C SER A 487 -5.31 26.26 8.10
N ASP A 488 -5.86 25.13 7.70
CA ASP A 488 -7.17 24.59 8.11
C ASP A 488 -7.14 23.07 8.26
N GLY A 489 -8.27 22.48 8.60
CA GLY A 489 -8.40 21.05 8.92
C GLY A 489 -8.43 20.81 10.43
N VAL A 490 -8.25 19.58 10.87
CA VAL A 490 -8.18 19.21 12.30
C VAL A 490 -6.72 19.20 12.75
N LEU A 491 -6.35 20.08 13.65
CA LEU A 491 -5.05 20.04 14.32
C LEU A 491 -5.19 19.23 15.62
N ARG A 492 -4.55 18.06 15.68
CA ARG A 492 -4.60 17.16 16.83
C ARG A 492 -3.33 17.27 17.66
N LEU A 493 -3.47 17.81 18.85
CA LEU A 493 -2.37 18.07 19.78
C LEU A 493 -2.18 16.86 20.71
N HIS A 494 -0.95 16.32 20.74
CA HIS A 494 -0.59 15.16 21.58
C HIS A 494 -0.02 15.58 22.95
N ASN A 495 0.52 16.78 23.04
CA ASN A 495 1.03 17.44 24.25
C ASN A 495 1.33 18.90 23.94
N PRO A 496 1.60 19.75 24.94
CA PRO A 496 2.20 21.07 24.74
C PRO A 496 3.66 20.89 24.33
N GLU A 497 3.94 20.82 23.02
CA GLU A 497 5.26 20.40 22.51
C GLU A 497 6.38 21.34 22.95
N SER A 498 6.15 22.64 23.03
CA SER A 498 7.13 23.61 23.55
C SER A 498 7.51 23.34 25.01
N ALA A 499 6.51 23.05 25.86
CA ALA A 499 6.73 22.70 27.26
C ALA A 499 7.46 21.35 27.41
N TYR A 500 7.13 20.37 26.56
CA TYR A 500 7.83 19.07 26.52
C TYR A 500 9.32 19.23 26.23
N TYR A 501 9.69 19.98 25.15
CA TYR A 501 11.08 20.23 24.83
C TYR A 501 11.79 21.10 25.88
N ALA A 502 11.09 22.03 26.51
CA ALA A 502 11.64 22.79 27.64
C ALA A 502 11.96 21.89 28.86
N SER A 503 11.11 20.89 29.12
CA SER A 503 11.38 19.87 30.13
C SER A 503 12.60 19.02 29.78
N LEU A 504 12.70 18.52 28.56
CA LEU A 504 13.88 17.77 28.10
C LEU A 504 15.18 18.58 28.22
N ALA A 505 15.11 19.91 27.99
CA ALA A 505 16.26 20.80 28.09
C ALA A 505 16.77 20.94 29.54
N ARG A 506 15.92 20.77 30.55
CA ARG A 506 16.31 20.84 31.99
C ARG A 506 17.25 19.70 32.36
N HIS A 507 17.00 18.51 31.84
CA HIS A 507 17.74 17.28 32.16
C HIS A 507 18.91 16.98 31.19
N ALA A 508 18.95 17.63 30.02
CA ALA A 508 20.02 17.45 29.05
C ALA A 508 21.27 18.27 29.36
N ARG A 509 22.43 17.85 28.85
CA ARG A 509 23.73 18.52 28.98
C ARG A 509 24.33 18.88 27.62
N GLY A 510 25.26 19.83 27.58
CA GLY A 510 26.02 20.22 26.42
C GLY A 510 25.17 20.64 25.20
N LEU A 511 25.61 20.24 24.01
CA LEU A 511 24.93 20.57 22.73
C LEU A 511 23.48 20.11 22.66
N LYS A 512 23.17 18.98 23.33
CA LYS A 512 21.80 18.45 23.39
C LYS A 512 20.86 19.39 24.16
N ARG A 513 21.32 20.00 25.25
CA ARG A 513 20.58 21.02 26.00
C ARG A 513 20.33 22.26 25.15
N ALA A 514 21.35 22.72 24.42
CA ALA A 514 21.22 23.88 23.53
C ALA A 514 20.19 23.61 22.43
N TYR A 515 20.25 22.43 21.80
CA TYR A 515 19.27 22.02 20.79
C TYR A 515 17.83 21.99 21.33
N TYR A 516 17.61 21.37 22.49
CA TYR A 516 16.26 21.30 23.07
C TYR A 516 15.71 22.68 23.48
N ARG A 517 16.57 23.61 23.92
CA ARG A 517 16.17 24.99 24.17
C ARG A 517 15.77 25.71 22.89
N ALA A 518 16.54 25.56 21.82
CA ALA A 518 16.23 26.15 20.52
C ALA A 518 14.91 25.59 19.95
N GLU A 519 14.68 24.27 20.08
CA GLU A 519 13.43 23.62 19.69
C GLU A 519 12.24 24.15 20.47
N ALA A 520 12.34 24.20 21.81
CA ALA A 520 11.28 24.72 22.68
C ALA A 520 10.92 26.18 22.34
N TRP A 521 11.93 27.01 22.09
CA TRP A 521 11.73 28.41 21.69
C TRP A 521 11.04 28.53 20.32
N ALA A 522 11.49 27.75 19.35
CA ALA A 522 10.91 27.75 18.01
C ALA A 522 9.47 27.25 18.02
N LEU A 523 9.18 26.19 18.78
CA LEU A 523 7.83 25.64 18.98
C LEU A 523 6.90 26.66 19.68
N SER A 524 7.36 27.32 20.74
CA SER A 524 6.54 28.34 21.44
C SER A 524 6.18 29.51 20.52
N ARG A 525 7.09 29.95 19.64
CA ARG A 525 6.74 30.95 18.63
C ARG A 525 5.74 30.43 17.61
N TRP A 526 5.88 29.16 17.24
CA TRP A 526 4.99 28.51 16.28
C TRP A 526 3.60 28.28 16.86
N GLU A 527 3.48 27.82 18.10
CA GLU A 527 2.22 27.67 18.81
C GLU A 527 1.44 28.99 18.84
N ARG A 528 2.09 30.09 19.20
CA ARG A 528 1.47 31.43 19.17
C ARG A 528 1.04 31.86 17.76
N HIS A 529 1.85 31.58 16.77
CA HIS A 529 1.50 31.88 15.37
C HIS A 529 0.26 31.08 14.93
N LEU A 530 0.24 29.76 15.19
CA LEU A 530 -0.91 28.91 14.87
C LEU A 530 -2.16 29.31 15.64
N ALA A 531 -2.04 29.63 16.94
CA ALA A 531 -3.17 30.13 17.74
C ALA A 531 -3.82 31.36 17.08
N ALA A 532 -3.02 32.25 16.52
CA ALA A 532 -3.51 33.44 15.83
C ALA A 532 -4.06 33.18 14.41
N THR A 533 -3.57 32.14 13.69
CA THR A 533 -3.80 32.00 12.25
C THR A 533 -4.57 30.75 11.85
N TRP A 534 -4.65 29.72 12.71
CA TRP A 534 -5.33 28.47 12.38
C TRP A 534 -6.84 28.66 12.21
N GLN A 535 -7.38 28.22 11.08
CA GLN A 535 -8.80 28.40 10.73
C GLN A 535 -9.66 27.15 11.00
N GLY A 536 -9.03 25.98 11.05
CA GLY A 536 -9.71 24.70 11.30
C GLY A 536 -9.99 24.43 12.77
N SER A 537 -10.47 23.25 13.08
CA SER A 537 -10.69 22.81 14.47
C SER A 537 -9.38 22.39 15.12
N VAL A 538 -9.35 22.49 16.46
CA VAL A 538 -8.22 22.05 17.28
C VAL A 538 -8.72 21.03 18.29
N GLU A 539 -8.06 19.88 18.33
CA GLU A 539 -8.34 18.79 19.26
C GLU A 539 -7.12 18.52 20.14
N ALA A 540 -7.32 18.36 21.42
CA ALA A 540 -6.29 18.00 22.38
C ALA A 540 -6.63 16.66 23.03
N ILE A 541 -5.64 15.78 23.22
CA ILE A 541 -5.87 14.45 23.78
C ILE A 541 -6.03 14.45 25.30
N THR A 542 -5.70 15.55 25.97
CA THR A 542 -5.99 15.75 27.40
C THR A 542 -6.69 17.09 27.65
N PRO A 543 -7.47 17.22 28.74
CA PRO A 543 -8.03 18.51 29.15
C PRO A 543 -6.94 19.57 29.41
N ALA A 544 -5.84 19.20 30.06
CA ALA A 544 -4.74 20.11 30.35
C ALA A 544 -4.07 20.65 29.07
N ASP A 545 -3.95 19.84 28.02
CA ASP A 545 -3.41 20.27 26.72
C ASP A 545 -4.38 21.27 26.05
N ALA A 546 -5.69 21.03 26.16
CA ALA A 546 -6.71 21.97 25.68
C ALA A 546 -6.65 23.30 26.41
N GLU A 547 -6.53 23.30 27.75
CA GLU A 547 -6.37 24.47 28.55
C GLU A 547 -5.11 25.27 28.22
N ALA A 548 -3.97 24.56 28.05
CA ALA A 548 -2.69 25.17 27.67
C ALA A 548 -2.79 25.89 26.32
N TRP A 549 -3.45 25.29 25.33
CA TRP A 549 -3.70 25.90 24.03
C TRP A 549 -4.64 27.13 24.18
N ASN A 550 -5.74 26.99 24.92
CA ASN A 550 -6.74 28.04 25.09
C ASN A 550 -6.18 29.24 25.84
N ALA A 551 -5.19 29.06 26.72
CA ALA A 551 -4.46 30.12 27.38
C ALA A 551 -3.69 31.04 26.40
N LEU A 552 -3.39 30.59 25.18
CA LEU A 552 -2.82 31.42 24.13
C LEU A 552 -3.83 32.35 23.46
N ARG A 553 -5.09 32.32 23.86
CA ARG A 553 -6.21 33.05 23.25
C ARG A 553 -6.30 32.82 21.74
N PRO A 554 -6.47 31.55 21.30
CA PRO A 554 -6.44 31.20 19.92
C PRO A 554 -7.69 31.66 19.17
N ARG A 555 -7.58 31.75 17.82
CA ARG A 555 -8.73 31.98 16.94
C ARG A 555 -9.70 30.79 16.98
N SER A 556 -9.18 29.57 17.08
CA SER A 556 -9.93 28.34 17.23
C SER A 556 -9.57 27.69 18.57
N ALA A 557 -10.54 27.64 19.50
CA ALA A 557 -10.34 27.01 20.79
C ALA A 557 -10.15 25.48 20.63
N ALA A 558 -9.25 24.93 21.43
CA ALA A 558 -9.10 23.47 21.48
C ALA A 558 -10.23 22.84 22.29
N ARG A 559 -10.78 21.76 21.78
CA ARG A 559 -11.66 20.86 22.51
C ARG A 559 -10.89 19.62 22.95
N TRP A 560 -11.25 19.14 24.13
CA TRP A 560 -10.74 17.83 24.52
C TRP A 560 -11.43 16.72 23.72
N VAL A 561 -10.63 15.87 23.09
CA VAL A 561 -11.07 14.65 22.41
C VAL A 561 -10.15 13.53 22.88
N PRO A 562 -10.66 12.50 23.56
CA PRO A 562 -9.84 11.40 24.06
C PRO A 562 -8.96 10.78 22.98
N PRO A 563 -7.79 10.21 23.34
CA PRO A 563 -6.93 9.56 22.37
C PRO A 563 -7.59 8.29 21.82
N HIS A 564 -7.31 8.01 20.55
CA HIS A 564 -7.72 6.78 19.90
C HIS A 564 -6.82 5.63 20.38
N HIS A 565 -7.41 4.59 20.96
CA HIS A 565 -6.63 3.41 21.37
C HIS A 565 -6.77 2.29 20.34
N PRO A 566 -5.69 1.83 19.71
CA PRO A 566 -5.74 0.89 18.58
C PRO A 566 -6.27 -0.50 18.95
N PHE A 567 -6.30 -0.84 20.23
CA PHE A 567 -6.71 -2.16 20.75
C PHE A 567 -8.01 -2.11 21.58
N ALA A 568 -8.72 -0.98 21.60
CA ALA A 568 -9.91 -0.81 22.43
C ALA A 568 -11.03 -1.84 22.17
N GLU A 569 -11.08 -2.43 20.99
CA GLU A 569 -12.09 -3.43 20.60
C GLU A 569 -11.64 -4.88 20.83
N ARG A 570 -10.33 -5.12 21.07
CA ARG A 570 -9.75 -6.47 21.11
C ARG A 570 -9.42 -6.97 22.52
N ILE A 571 -9.72 -6.18 23.55
CA ILE A 571 -9.26 -6.48 24.90
C ILE A 571 -10.23 -7.43 25.59
N PRO A 572 -9.83 -8.69 25.82
CA PRO A 572 -10.62 -9.63 26.58
C PRO A 572 -10.66 -9.22 28.06
N LEU A 573 -11.83 -9.19 28.65
CA LEU A 573 -12.04 -8.87 30.06
C LEU A 573 -12.01 -10.16 30.88
N HIS A 574 -10.81 -10.55 31.34
CA HIS A 574 -10.63 -11.74 32.16
C HIS A 574 -10.24 -11.37 33.59
N PRO A 575 -10.63 -12.17 34.59
CA PRO A 575 -10.09 -12.07 35.94
C PRO A 575 -8.56 -12.10 35.93
N ALA A 576 -7.93 -11.39 36.84
CA ALA A 576 -6.50 -11.56 37.08
C ALA A 576 -6.25 -12.98 37.61
N THR A 577 -5.29 -13.68 37.02
CA THR A 577 -5.00 -15.08 37.35
C THR A 577 -3.82 -15.22 38.32
N GLU A 578 -3.02 -14.18 38.48
CA GLU A 578 -1.79 -14.20 39.25
C GLU A 578 -1.65 -12.90 40.09
N PRO A 579 -1.07 -12.92 41.27
CA PRO A 579 -0.82 -11.71 42.08
C PRO A 579 0.33 -10.86 41.50
N LEU A 580 0.35 -10.73 40.17
CA LEU A 580 1.39 -10.09 39.40
C LEU A 580 1.28 -8.56 39.43
N VAL A 581 2.42 -7.90 39.70
CA VAL A 581 2.57 -6.44 39.65
C VAL A 581 3.34 -6.08 38.38
N LEU A 582 2.68 -5.50 37.41
CA LEU A 582 3.24 -5.23 36.10
C LEU A 582 3.66 -3.76 35.95
N ALA A 583 4.91 -3.56 35.51
CA ALA A 583 5.39 -2.26 35.05
C ALA A 583 5.89 -2.36 33.60
N VAL A 584 5.33 -1.52 32.72
CA VAL A 584 5.62 -1.55 31.29
C VAL A 584 6.29 -0.26 30.85
N GLY A 585 7.35 -0.39 29.99
CA GLY A 585 7.97 0.79 29.45
C GLY A 585 9.27 0.57 28.68
N LYS A 586 9.77 1.67 28.11
CA LYS A 586 11.14 1.75 27.61
C LYS A 586 12.03 2.26 28.74
N PHE A 587 12.77 1.38 29.39
CA PHE A 587 13.50 1.68 30.63
C PHE A 587 14.76 2.55 30.42
N SER A 588 15.10 2.93 29.20
CA SER A 588 16.05 4.02 28.92
C SER A 588 15.41 5.42 28.97
N VAL A 589 14.11 5.53 29.20
CA VAL A 589 13.40 6.78 29.47
C VAL A 589 13.37 6.99 30.97
N GLU A 590 13.71 8.19 31.42
CA GLU A 590 13.92 8.56 32.82
C GLU A 590 12.77 8.15 33.74
N GLU A 591 11.53 8.46 33.37
CA GLU A 591 10.34 8.11 34.16
C GLU A 591 10.12 6.58 34.30
N ASN A 592 10.48 5.79 33.29
CA ASN A 592 10.36 4.33 33.35
C ASN A 592 11.53 3.72 34.12
N ALA A 593 12.72 4.32 34.05
CA ALA A 593 13.86 3.94 34.86
C ALA A 593 13.59 4.24 36.34
N ALA A 594 12.98 5.38 36.66
CA ALA A 594 12.55 5.72 38.02
C ALA A 594 11.52 4.71 38.55
N ALA A 595 10.55 4.30 37.69
CA ALA A 595 9.59 3.26 38.05
C ALA A 595 10.28 1.92 38.39
N LEU A 596 11.22 1.49 37.56
CA LEU A 596 11.96 0.26 37.75
C LEU A 596 12.74 0.28 39.07
N ASN A 597 13.52 1.35 39.25
CA ASN A 597 14.36 1.50 40.43
C ASN A 597 13.54 1.62 41.72
N GLY A 598 12.46 2.39 41.69
CA GLY A 598 11.55 2.54 42.80
C GLY A 598 10.88 1.23 43.20
N LEU A 599 10.38 0.46 42.25
CA LEU A 599 9.74 -0.83 42.52
C LEU A 599 10.74 -1.88 43.11
N LEU A 600 11.98 -1.87 42.62
CA LEU A 600 13.03 -2.77 43.10
C LEU A 600 13.56 -2.39 44.49
N ALA A 601 13.40 -1.12 44.87
CA ALA A 601 13.85 -0.62 46.20
C ALA A 601 12.88 -0.89 47.35
N ALA A 602 11.69 -1.47 47.07
CA ALA A 602 10.66 -1.72 48.07
C ALA A 602 11.17 -2.60 49.24
N GLN A 603 10.84 -2.20 50.46
CA GLN A 603 11.15 -2.94 51.72
C GLN A 603 9.87 -3.18 52.52
N PRO A 604 9.46 -4.41 52.82
CA PRO A 604 9.98 -5.66 52.22
C PRO A 604 9.74 -5.73 50.68
N PRO A 605 10.45 -6.58 49.95
CA PRO A 605 10.27 -6.73 48.50
C PRO A 605 8.81 -6.98 48.11
N LEU A 606 8.41 -6.44 46.98
CA LEU A 606 7.07 -6.69 46.40
C LEU A 606 7.04 -8.08 45.73
N GLU A 607 6.06 -8.89 46.10
CA GLU A 607 5.84 -10.18 45.43
C GLU A 607 5.23 -10.01 44.01
N GLY A 608 5.57 -10.92 43.12
CA GLY A 608 5.00 -10.96 41.78
C GLY A 608 5.41 -9.82 40.88
N LEU A 609 6.49 -9.08 41.13
CA LEU A 609 6.99 -8.04 40.23
C LEU A 609 7.32 -8.61 38.84
N CYS A 610 6.87 -7.94 37.80
CA CYS A 610 7.19 -8.23 36.40
C CYS A 610 7.40 -6.93 35.61
N PHE A 611 8.47 -6.91 34.84
CA PHE A 611 8.82 -5.80 33.98
C PHE A 611 8.72 -6.22 32.51
N ALA A 612 8.12 -5.42 31.65
CA ALA A 612 7.99 -5.72 30.24
C ALA A 612 8.31 -4.49 29.38
N GLY A 613 9.05 -4.68 28.30
CA GLY A 613 9.34 -3.57 27.40
C GLY A 613 10.74 -3.58 26.80
N HIS A 614 11.45 -2.46 26.85
CA HIS A 614 12.74 -2.31 26.16
C HIS A 614 13.82 -1.71 27.04
N ASN A 615 15.06 -2.16 26.81
CA ASN A 615 16.26 -1.55 27.36
C ASN A 615 16.25 -1.44 28.90
N ALA A 616 15.77 -2.46 29.61
CA ALA A 616 16.03 -2.56 31.02
C ALA A 616 17.53 -2.87 31.26
N PRO A 617 18.10 -2.48 32.41
CA PRO A 617 19.46 -2.87 32.82
C PRO A 617 19.62 -4.39 32.81
N GLU A 618 20.81 -4.85 32.44
CA GLU A 618 21.17 -6.27 32.51
C GLU A 618 21.01 -6.81 33.96
N GLY A 619 20.39 -7.97 34.08
CA GLY A 619 20.11 -8.57 35.43
C GLY A 619 18.79 -8.07 36.05
N THR A 620 17.96 -7.28 35.37
CA THR A 620 16.63 -6.93 35.89
C THR A 620 15.78 -8.19 36.11
N PRO A 621 15.27 -8.43 37.34
CA PRO A 621 14.51 -9.64 37.65
C PRO A 621 13.16 -9.64 36.92
N HIS A 622 12.72 -10.81 36.49
CA HIS A 622 11.42 -11.02 35.83
C HIS A 622 11.13 -10.03 34.68
N TYR A 623 12.15 -9.76 33.87
CA TYR A 623 12.06 -8.85 32.72
C TYR A 623 11.79 -9.60 31.42
N LEU A 624 10.73 -9.18 30.71
CA LEU A 624 10.43 -9.63 29.35
C LEU A 624 10.88 -8.56 28.35
N ASP A 625 11.97 -8.84 27.61
CA ASP A 625 12.48 -7.91 26.60
C ASP A 625 11.68 -8.03 25.32
N ARG A 626 11.26 -6.87 24.81
CA ARG A 626 10.56 -6.70 23.51
C ARG A 626 9.41 -7.69 23.28
N PRO A 627 8.43 -7.77 24.20
CA PRO A 627 7.28 -8.62 24.00
C PRO A 627 6.55 -8.30 22.67
N SER A 628 5.96 -9.33 22.04
CA SER A 628 4.95 -9.09 21.01
C SER A 628 3.72 -8.43 21.61
N ASP A 629 2.84 -7.88 20.77
CA ASP A 629 1.60 -7.25 21.24
C ASP A 629 0.71 -8.28 21.97
N GLU A 630 0.64 -9.53 21.46
CA GLU A 630 -0.10 -10.63 22.09
C GLU A 630 0.50 -11.03 23.44
N ALA A 631 1.85 -11.08 23.54
CA ALA A 631 2.52 -11.38 24.79
C ALA A 631 2.33 -10.29 25.84
N LEU A 632 2.32 -9.02 25.40
CA LEU A 632 2.05 -7.88 26.27
C LEU A 632 0.59 -7.88 26.75
N ASP A 633 -0.37 -8.14 25.86
CA ASP A 633 -1.79 -8.26 26.23
C ASP A 633 -2.01 -9.41 27.22
N ALA A 634 -1.34 -10.54 27.02
CA ALA A 634 -1.38 -11.67 27.95
C ALA A 634 -0.82 -11.30 29.35
N LEU A 635 0.25 -10.50 29.42
CA LEU A 635 0.77 -10.00 30.69
C LEU A 635 -0.22 -9.05 31.39
N TYR A 636 -0.82 -8.11 30.66
CA TYR A 636 -1.87 -7.27 31.23
C TYR A 636 -3.07 -8.08 31.69
N ALA A 637 -3.47 -9.12 30.94
CA ALA A 637 -4.59 -9.99 31.33
C ALA A 637 -4.30 -10.77 32.63
N LYS A 638 -3.05 -11.19 32.84
CA LYS A 638 -2.63 -11.92 34.04
C LYS A 638 -2.43 -11.01 35.26
N ALA A 639 -2.01 -9.77 35.02
CA ALA A 639 -1.62 -8.86 36.08
C ALA A 639 -2.81 -8.48 36.99
N GLN A 640 -2.61 -8.55 38.29
CA GLN A 640 -3.56 -8.01 39.26
C GLN A 640 -3.40 -6.51 39.43
N VAL A 641 -2.16 -6.03 39.44
CA VAL A 641 -1.84 -4.60 39.63
C VAL A 641 -0.94 -4.12 38.49
N VAL A 642 -1.27 -2.96 37.94
CA VAL A 642 -0.40 -2.27 36.97
C VAL A 642 0.10 -0.97 37.60
N VAL A 643 1.42 -0.79 37.57
CA VAL A 643 2.04 0.43 38.11
C VAL A 643 2.41 1.39 37.00
N VAL A 644 1.96 2.64 37.10
CA VAL A 644 2.24 3.70 36.13
C VAL A 644 2.91 4.90 36.82
N HIS A 645 4.21 5.03 36.63
CA HIS A 645 4.97 6.17 37.14
C HIS A 645 5.12 7.26 36.10
N ALA A 646 5.14 8.51 36.52
CA ALA A 646 5.42 9.69 35.71
C ALA A 646 6.14 10.76 36.53
N GLU A 647 7.19 11.33 35.95
CA GLU A 647 7.94 12.46 36.55
C GLU A 647 7.31 13.82 36.21
N HIS A 648 6.44 13.87 35.21
CA HIS A 648 5.84 15.10 34.72
C HIS A 648 4.40 14.86 34.27
N ALA A 649 3.57 15.87 34.44
CA ALA A 649 2.16 15.90 34.05
C ALA A 649 1.96 16.23 32.57
N LEU A 650 2.78 15.65 31.67
CA LEU A 650 2.74 15.94 30.24
C LEU A 650 2.31 14.72 29.43
N GLY A 651 1.33 14.92 28.58
CA GLY A 651 0.80 13.91 27.67
C GLY A 651 0.10 12.74 28.38
N ILE A 652 -0.60 11.93 27.59
CA ILE A 652 -1.33 10.78 28.12
C ILE A 652 -0.42 9.54 28.21
N LYS A 653 -0.59 8.76 29.25
CA LYS A 653 0.15 7.51 29.44
C LYS A 653 -0.68 6.34 28.87
N PHE A 654 -0.44 5.93 27.63
CA PHE A 654 -1.16 4.83 26.97
C PHE A 654 -1.16 3.53 27.81
N LYS A 655 -0.10 3.26 28.56
CA LYS A 655 -0.03 2.12 29.50
C LYS A 655 -1.08 2.19 30.61
N LEU A 656 -1.48 3.42 31.03
CA LEU A 656 -2.59 3.63 31.96
C LEU A 656 -3.94 3.27 31.31
N ILE A 657 -4.17 3.73 30.08
CA ILE A 657 -5.39 3.43 29.35
C ILE A 657 -5.50 1.93 29.11
N GLN A 658 -4.41 1.27 28.71
CA GLN A 658 -4.42 -0.17 28.47
C GLN A 658 -4.75 -0.95 29.77
N ALA A 659 -4.20 -0.55 30.91
CA ALA A 659 -4.53 -1.15 32.20
C ALA A 659 -6.02 -0.96 32.57
N LEU A 660 -6.57 0.23 32.31
CA LEU A 660 -8.00 0.53 32.50
C LEU A 660 -8.88 -0.35 31.61
N LEU A 661 -8.52 -0.48 30.32
CA LEU A 661 -9.25 -1.30 29.35
C LEU A 661 -9.24 -2.79 29.72
N GLN A 662 -8.18 -3.26 30.40
CA GLN A 662 -8.08 -4.64 30.93
C GLN A 662 -8.76 -4.81 32.29
N GLY A 663 -9.34 -3.74 32.88
CA GLY A 663 -10.00 -3.78 34.18
C GLY A 663 -9.04 -4.12 35.33
N ARG A 664 -7.77 -3.71 35.22
CA ARG A 664 -6.77 -4.01 36.26
C ARG A 664 -6.84 -3.01 37.42
N HIS A 665 -6.36 -3.41 38.62
CA HIS A 665 -6.04 -2.45 39.67
C HIS A 665 -4.86 -1.61 39.22
N ILE A 666 -4.97 -0.31 39.36
CA ILE A 666 -3.94 0.62 38.90
C ILE A 666 -3.42 1.44 40.07
N VAL A 667 -2.11 1.43 40.22
CA VAL A 667 -1.39 2.33 41.14
C VAL A 667 -0.56 3.28 40.30
N ALA A 668 -0.94 4.55 40.29
CA ALA A 668 -0.35 5.52 39.40
C ALA A 668 0.16 6.76 40.16
N HIS A 669 1.31 7.30 39.71
CA HIS A 669 1.79 8.59 40.21
C HIS A 669 0.80 9.70 39.85
N GLU A 670 0.59 10.70 40.72
CA GLU A 670 -0.39 11.78 40.50
C GLU A 670 -0.23 12.47 39.16
N PHE A 671 1.01 12.59 38.65
CA PHE A 671 1.27 13.17 37.33
C PHE A 671 0.83 12.28 36.16
N ALA A 672 0.73 10.97 36.37
CA ALA A 672 0.28 10.05 35.31
C ALA A 672 -1.23 10.15 35.03
N VAL A 673 -2.01 10.63 35.99
CA VAL A 673 -3.46 10.75 35.93
C VAL A 673 -3.95 12.19 35.77
N GLN A 674 -3.05 13.17 35.85
CA GLN A 674 -3.42 14.58 35.83
C GLN A 674 -4.16 14.94 34.53
N GLY A 675 -5.31 15.57 34.68
CA GLY A 675 -6.19 15.97 33.57
C GLY A 675 -7.08 14.83 33.01
N LEU A 676 -7.09 13.67 33.69
CA LEU A 676 -8.01 12.57 33.39
C LEU A 676 -8.96 12.40 34.56
N ASP A 677 -10.26 12.51 34.30
CA ASP A 677 -11.29 12.15 35.29
C ASP A 677 -11.45 10.64 35.32
N LEU A 678 -10.70 9.98 36.19
CA LEU A 678 -10.69 8.53 36.35
C LEU A 678 -11.42 8.06 37.61
N GLY A 679 -11.82 9.01 38.47
CA GLY A 679 -12.52 8.73 39.73
C GLY A 679 -11.71 7.81 40.65
N GLU A 680 -12.39 6.98 41.47
CA GLU A 680 -11.78 6.00 42.37
C GLU A 680 -11.15 4.79 41.69
N ARG A 681 -11.09 4.77 40.37
CA ARG A 681 -10.60 3.64 39.55
C ARG A 681 -9.09 3.46 39.58
N VAL A 682 -8.38 4.50 40.00
CA VAL A 682 -6.92 4.54 40.07
C VAL A 682 -6.51 5.01 41.44
N ILE A 683 -5.66 4.22 42.10
CA ILE A 683 -5.05 4.62 43.38
C ILE A 683 -3.85 5.50 43.04
N THR A 684 -3.89 6.76 43.44
CA THR A 684 -2.80 7.69 43.16
C THR A 684 -1.80 7.73 44.32
N TYR A 685 -0.51 7.99 44.03
CA TYR A 685 0.57 8.15 44.98
C TYR A 685 1.47 9.35 44.63
N ARG A 686 2.16 9.89 45.63
CA ARG A 686 3.18 10.93 45.49
C ARG A 686 4.57 10.46 45.88
N THR A 687 4.63 9.51 46.82
CA THR A 687 5.85 8.97 47.33
C THR A 687 5.92 7.44 47.09
N TRP A 688 7.10 6.86 47.08
CA TRP A 688 7.23 5.43 46.88
C TRP A 688 6.65 4.61 48.07
N ASP A 689 6.68 5.16 49.30
CA ASP A 689 6.04 4.51 50.45
C ASP A 689 4.53 4.37 50.29
N GLU A 690 3.89 5.44 49.78
CA GLU A 690 2.46 5.40 49.40
C GLU A 690 2.22 4.39 48.29
N ALA A 691 3.11 4.33 47.27
CA ALA A 691 3.02 3.36 46.19
C ALA A 691 3.07 1.93 46.70
N TYR A 692 4.00 1.62 47.60
CA TYR A 692 4.16 0.26 48.15
C TYR A 692 2.94 -0.16 48.99
N ALA A 693 2.40 0.74 49.79
CA ALA A 693 1.16 0.49 50.52
C ALA A 693 -0.01 0.24 49.63
N ALA A 694 -0.16 1.07 48.60
CA ALA A 694 -1.22 0.95 47.57
C ALA A 694 -1.12 -0.38 46.80
N ILE A 695 0.08 -0.75 46.36
CA ILE A 695 0.32 -2.01 45.61
C ILE A 695 -0.07 -3.21 46.49
N ARG A 696 0.40 -3.29 47.71
CA ARG A 696 0.07 -4.38 48.64
C ARG A 696 -1.42 -4.46 48.93
N SER A 697 -2.08 -3.32 49.13
CA SER A 697 -3.53 -3.26 49.30
C SER A 697 -4.27 -3.74 48.05
N ALA A 698 -3.82 -3.33 46.86
CA ALA A 698 -4.43 -3.74 45.60
C ALA A 698 -4.28 -5.23 45.28
N GLN A 699 -3.12 -5.84 45.67
CA GLN A 699 -2.87 -7.28 45.52
C GLN A 699 -3.80 -8.14 46.39
N GLN A 700 -4.32 -7.61 47.49
CA GLN A 700 -5.26 -8.30 48.37
C GLN A 700 -6.73 -8.14 47.91
N ARG A 701 -7.02 -7.25 47.00
CA ARG A 701 -8.37 -7.03 46.51
C ARG A 701 -8.73 -7.99 45.37
N PRO A 702 -9.82 -8.77 45.49
CA PRO A 702 -10.26 -9.66 44.41
C PRO A 702 -10.71 -8.86 43.19
N TRP A 703 -10.46 -9.42 42.02
CA TRP A 703 -11.07 -8.93 40.80
C TRP A 703 -12.56 -9.30 40.79
N THR A 704 -13.46 -8.36 40.45
CA THR A 704 -14.91 -8.56 40.44
C THR A 704 -15.49 -8.22 39.07
N ALA A 705 -16.73 -8.62 38.81
CA ALA A 705 -17.46 -8.25 37.59
C ALA A 705 -17.57 -6.73 37.38
N GLU A 706 -17.58 -5.96 38.47
CA GLU A 706 -17.57 -4.49 38.42
C GLU A 706 -16.34 -3.94 37.73
N HIS A 707 -15.17 -4.59 37.84
CA HIS A 707 -13.98 -4.21 37.11
C HIS A 707 -14.15 -4.39 35.60
N ALA A 708 -14.87 -5.43 35.16
CA ALA A 708 -15.19 -5.64 33.75
C ALA A 708 -16.15 -4.57 33.22
N GLU A 709 -17.14 -4.18 34.00
CA GLU A 709 -18.09 -3.13 33.63
C GLU A 709 -17.41 -1.76 33.52
N ARG A 710 -16.60 -1.42 34.50
CA ARG A 710 -15.77 -0.20 34.45
C ARG A 710 -14.83 -0.16 33.26
N ALA A 711 -14.23 -1.30 32.89
CA ALA A 711 -13.39 -1.38 31.70
C ALA A 711 -14.20 -1.14 30.41
N ARG A 712 -15.44 -1.62 30.33
CA ARG A 712 -16.36 -1.34 29.20
C ARG A 712 -16.73 0.15 29.11
N GLU A 713 -17.01 0.80 30.23
CA GLU A 713 -17.27 2.25 30.27
C GLU A 713 -16.07 3.06 29.79
N VAL A 714 -14.85 2.67 30.23
CA VAL A 714 -13.62 3.30 29.78
C VAL A 714 -13.42 3.05 28.28
N ALA A 715 -13.62 1.83 27.81
CA ALA A 715 -13.53 1.50 26.38
C ALA A 715 -14.50 2.35 25.55
N ALA A 716 -15.72 2.60 26.05
CA ALA A 716 -16.67 3.47 25.36
C ALA A 716 -16.19 4.92 25.23
N ARG A 717 -15.42 5.44 26.21
CA ARG A 717 -14.83 6.78 26.15
C ARG A 717 -13.65 6.89 25.17
N PHE A 718 -12.90 5.80 25.00
CA PHE A 718 -11.71 5.72 24.13
C PHE A 718 -12.01 5.03 22.79
N ARG A 719 -13.24 4.52 22.57
CA ARG A 719 -13.72 4.16 21.23
C ARG A 719 -13.92 5.43 20.44
N SER A 720 -13.33 5.45 19.27
CA SER A 720 -13.58 6.52 18.33
C SER A 720 -15.06 6.54 17.98
N VAL A 721 -15.72 7.64 18.30
CA VAL A 721 -17.03 7.95 17.72
C VAL A 721 -16.74 8.36 16.28
N PRO A 722 -17.30 7.69 15.25
CA PRO A 722 -17.20 8.21 13.90
C PRO A 722 -17.73 9.65 13.90
N PRO A 723 -17.11 10.59 13.19
CA PRO A 723 -17.66 11.93 13.06
C PRO A 723 -19.09 11.78 12.53
N LYS A 724 -20.06 12.33 13.24
CA LYS A 724 -21.42 12.45 12.71
C LYS A 724 -21.33 13.18 11.39
N ALA A 725 -21.86 12.55 10.33
CA ALA A 725 -21.91 13.07 8.97
C ALA A 725 -22.52 14.50 8.92
#